data_cbd2ff9ce131b5c7a63d23e721923471
#
_entry.id   cbd2ff9ce131b5c7a63d23e721923471
#
_cell.length_a   1.000
_cell.length_b   1.000
_cell.length_c   1.000
_cell.angle_alpha   90.00
_cell.angle_beta   90.00
_cell.angle_gamma   90.00
#
_symmetry.space_group_name_H-M   'P 1'
#
loop_
_entity.id
_entity.type
_entity.pdbx_description
1 polymer ?
#
loop_
_entity_poly.entity_id
_entity_poly.type
_entity_poly.pdbx_seq_one_letter_code
_entity_poly.pdbx_strand_id
1 'polypeptide(L)'
;MIQDKRDFGERILEYGTGLIKLVKPLLKTRLVFHFCLLPFALCLLTCFSGMASPINPQTTEPNEPSYLTPVEIKLSADGKKLYVLCEDGDSVMAVDTQTKQVVAKATVGHKPKGLAISPDGKTLYVSNEWSDTVTEVDAATFAVKRILKTGWGPVGLVSDRSGKTLYVANSIADSVSLIDLASGAEIKRFVTHRYPEQMLLSRDGRRVYVANILPHLGPYDQPPVSELLALDTTKQVVAERILVPGTIELRHIAEAPPALGGYLLVPLMRPKNLGPLIQVPQGWMMTHGMALIRPATTAPLGVAQSKVTQVVLDDIDYYFATNAGVAFSPDGRRAVVTSSDADIVSILDTARLAQRLREVPAEELANRLDSAVTFVVKRLPTGRNPTSVAVSPDSRWAYVTNRLDDSVTVVDLAQAKVASTIDLGGPKEITLMRRGEQMFHAAKYCFQGQFACATCHPNSHLDGLAWNLETPQLGRDRVANRTLRGIRETAPYKWNGKNPDLATQCGPRIAKYFFRSEGFNAEELGALLTYLNNIPLAPNRHIAPDGQLTEAQERGKAIFFRQSTNDGGAIPMQNRCDTCHPAETHYTARYSTDVKSATKYDTNGLFDIPQLDRVYEDAPYLHNGEALTLEEIWTVFNNQDTHGVTSDMSKEQLNDLIEFLKTL
;
A
#
# COMPACT_ATOMS: atom_id res chain seq x y z
N MET A 1 -47.08 34.71 11.92
CA MET A 1 -46.75 35.68 12.95
C MET A 1 -45.20 35.64 13.04
N ILE A 2 -44.47 36.30 12.17
CA ILE A 2 -44.17 37.74 12.02
C ILE A 2 -43.72 38.35 13.34
N GLN A 3 -42.49 38.89 13.27
CA GLN A 3 -41.69 39.67 14.24
C GLN A 3 -40.91 38.84 15.25
N ASP A 4 -39.53 38.82 15.25
CA ASP A 4 -38.67 40.00 15.39
C ASP A 4 -37.31 39.77 14.76
N LYS A 5 -36.89 40.68 13.90
CA LYS A 5 -35.52 40.95 13.48
C LYS A 5 -35.12 42.25 14.18
N ARG A 6 -34.02 42.22 14.91
CA ARG A 6 -33.05 43.33 15.17
C ARG A 6 -32.45 43.12 16.54
N ASP A 7 -31.16 43.01 16.51
CA ASP A 7 -30.09 43.43 17.46
C ASP A 7 -29.03 42.35 17.65
N PHE A 8 -28.07 42.38 16.77
CA PHE A 8 -26.67 41.95 17.08
C PHE A 8 -25.73 42.58 16.02
N GLY A 9 -25.65 43.89 16.05
CA GLY A 9 -24.62 44.67 15.42
C GLY A 9 -24.24 45.81 16.37
N GLU A 10 -23.02 45.81 16.81
CA GLU A 10 -22.31 46.78 17.58
C GLU A 10 -21.76 46.27 18.91
N ARG A 11 -20.54 45.70 18.81
CA ARG A 11 -19.51 45.69 19.85
C ARG A 11 -18.23 45.03 19.32
N ILE A 12 -17.55 45.68 18.39
CA ILE A 12 -16.10 45.53 18.16
C ILE A 12 -15.58 46.88 17.72
N LEU A 13 -15.15 47.67 18.65
CA LEU A 13 -14.22 48.79 18.47
C LEU A 13 -13.93 49.32 19.87
N GLU A 14 -12.79 48.93 20.40
CA GLU A 14 -11.98 49.66 21.38
C GLU A 14 -11.10 48.66 22.13
N TYR A 15 -9.87 48.56 21.67
CA TYR A 15 -8.66 48.36 22.43
C TYR A 15 -7.49 48.13 21.45
N GLY A 16 -6.92 49.20 21.03
CA GLY A 16 -5.68 49.18 20.28
C GLY A 16 -5.11 50.56 20.16
N THR A 17 -4.32 50.99 21.11
CA THR A 17 -3.25 51.98 20.89
C THR A 17 -2.50 52.15 22.22
N GLY A 18 -1.23 51.83 22.20
CA GLY A 18 -0.35 52.20 23.32
C GLY A 18 0.86 51.27 23.46
N LEU A 19 1.90 51.49 22.78
CA LEU A 19 3.26 51.83 23.24
C LEU A 19 4.32 51.47 22.20
N ILE A 20 4.62 52.43 21.36
CA ILE A 20 5.92 52.58 20.72
C ILE A 20 6.67 53.60 21.53
N LYS A 21 7.81 53.24 22.11
CA LYS A 21 9.01 54.11 22.22
C LYS A 21 10.13 53.46 23.01
N LEU A 22 11.34 53.66 22.44
CA LEU A 22 12.68 53.63 23.04
C LEU A 22 13.28 52.21 23.28
N VAL A 23 14.38 51.85 22.63
CA VAL A 23 15.73 52.43 22.75
C VAL A 23 16.62 51.97 21.60
N LYS A 24 17.28 52.88 20.89
CA LYS A 24 18.59 52.76 20.23
C LYS A 24 19.50 53.78 20.98
N PRO A 25 20.82 53.81 20.79
CA PRO A 25 21.86 52.93 20.26
C PRO A 25 23.09 52.82 21.19
N LEU A 26 24.17 52.19 20.74
CA LEU A 26 25.63 52.36 21.00
C LEU A 26 26.30 50.97 21.02
N LEU A 27 27.41 50.65 20.44
CA LEU A 27 28.60 51.43 20.04
C LEU A 27 29.43 50.59 19.05
N LYS A 28 30.12 51.32 18.19
CA LYS A 28 31.22 50.89 17.34
C LYS A 28 32.41 50.34 18.13
N THR A 29 33.07 49.31 17.63
CA THR A 29 34.55 49.25 17.66
C THR A 29 35.09 48.55 16.44
N ARG A 30 36.00 49.23 15.77
CA ARG A 30 36.90 48.78 14.70
C ARG A 30 38.10 48.10 15.39
N LEU A 31 38.72 47.16 14.69
CA LEU A 31 40.19 46.98 14.49
C LEU A 31 40.40 45.65 13.78
N VAL A 32 41.03 45.58 12.73
CA VAL A 32 42.32 45.86 12.08
C VAL A 32 42.80 44.59 11.35
N PHE A 33 43.13 44.82 10.12
CA PHE A 33 43.77 43.91 9.13
C PHE A 33 45.05 43.27 9.63
N HIS A 34 45.28 41.99 9.22
CA HIS A 34 46.64 41.56 8.87
C HIS A 34 46.61 40.70 7.62
N PHE A 35 47.28 41.22 6.61
CA PHE A 35 47.68 40.55 5.39
C PHE A 35 48.85 39.59 5.70
N CYS A 36 48.84 38.42 5.13
CA CYS A 36 50.05 37.70 4.77
C CYS A 36 49.87 37.00 3.42
N LEU A 37 50.76 37.35 2.52
CA LEU A 37 50.90 36.93 1.12
C LEU A 37 51.65 35.60 1.01
N LEU A 38 51.08 34.68 0.22
CA LEU A 38 51.68 33.77 -0.81
C LEU A 38 53.02 33.09 -0.62
N PRO A 39 53.27 31.87 -1.16
CA PRO A 39 53.49 31.75 -2.60
C PRO A 39 52.83 30.59 -3.36
N PHE A 40 52.68 30.81 -4.65
CA PHE A 40 52.39 29.89 -5.75
C PHE A 40 53.23 28.62 -5.75
N ALA A 41 52.60 27.48 -6.03
CA ALA A 41 53.21 26.36 -6.73
C ALA A 41 52.19 25.71 -7.66
N LEU A 42 52.52 25.76 -8.90
CA LEU A 42 51.99 25.15 -10.09
C LEU A 42 51.89 23.62 -9.93
N CYS A 43 50.72 23.00 -10.15
CA CYS A 43 50.67 21.61 -10.56
C CYS A 43 49.53 21.37 -11.52
N LEU A 44 49.89 20.72 -12.58
CA LEU A 44 49.21 20.49 -13.84
C LEU A 44 47.87 19.78 -13.76
N LEU A 45 47.06 20.09 -14.76
CA LEU A 45 45.88 19.38 -15.27
C LEU A 45 45.95 17.85 -15.12
N THR A 46 44.93 17.30 -14.49
CA THR A 46 44.34 16.05 -14.94
C THR A 46 42.80 16.24 -14.87
N CYS A 47 42.20 16.27 -16.03
CA CYS A 47 40.76 16.10 -16.20
C CYS A 47 40.40 14.70 -15.71
N PHE A 48 39.75 14.62 -14.56
CA PHE A 48 38.93 13.48 -14.21
C PHE A 48 37.47 13.88 -14.46
N SER A 49 36.93 13.37 -15.55
CA SER A 49 35.49 13.24 -15.74
C SER A 49 34.95 12.39 -14.57
N GLY A 50 34.43 13.06 -13.57
CA GLY A 50 33.67 12.40 -12.53
C GLY A 50 32.35 11.89 -13.12
N MET A 51 32.32 10.62 -13.50
CA MET A 51 31.08 9.89 -13.63
C MET A 51 30.42 9.87 -12.25
N ALA A 52 29.30 10.52 -12.11
CA ALA A 52 28.43 10.36 -10.97
C ALA A 52 27.99 8.89 -10.95
N SER A 53 28.49 8.12 -10.00
CA SER A 53 27.97 6.79 -9.71
C SER A 53 26.48 6.94 -9.34
N PRO A 54 25.62 6.02 -9.77
CA PRO A 54 24.22 6.03 -9.34
C PRO A 54 24.19 5.97 -7.81
N ILE A 55 23.55 6.96 -7.20
CA ILE A 55 23.33 7.01 -5.75
C ILE A 55 22.45 5.81 -5.41
N ASN A 56 23.04 4.81 -4.78
CA ASN A 56 22.29 3.74 -4.13
C ASN A 56 21.68 4.32 -2.83
N PRO A 57 20.37 4.53 -2.74
CA PRO A 57 19.75 5.19 -1.59
C PRO A 57 19.53 4.26 -0.39
N GLN A 58 20.47 3.38 -0.09
CA GLN A 58 20.48 2.60 1.15
C GLN A 58 21.44 3.22 2.16
N THR A 59 21.10 4.40 2.68
CA THR A 59 21.60 4.81 3.98
C THR A 59 20.58 4.47 5.04
N THR A 60 20.54 3.20 5.43
CA THR A 60 20.07 2.86 6.77
C THR A 60 20.96 3.62 7.75
N GLU A 61 20.36 4.42 8.62
CA GLU A 61 21.06 4.96 9.80
C GLU A 61 21.78 3.78 10.48
N PRO A 62 23.07 3.87 10.80
CA PRO A 62 23.89 2.68 11.17
C PRO A 62 23.52 2.00 12.49
N ASN A 63 22.40 2.32 13.15
CA ASN A 63 22.03 1.85 14.48
C ASN A 63 20.52 1.60 14.72
N GLU A 64 19.67 1.53 13.71
CA GLU A 64 18.29 1.14 13.95
C GLU A 64 18.22 -0.38 14.27
N PRO A 65 17.57 -0.75 15.39
CA PRO A 65 17.40 -2.15 15.71
C PRO A 65 16.51 -2.85 14.67
N SER A 66 16.93 -4.01 14.20
CA SER A 66 16.16 -4.81 13.24
C SER A 66 14.95 -5.44 13.91
N TYR A 67 13.75 -4.91 13.63
CA TYR A 67 12.48 -5.53 14.00
C TYR A 67 12.23 -6.78 13.17
N LEU A 68 11.35 -7.65 13.66
CA LEU A 68 10.99 -8.88 12.95
C LEU A 68 9.86 -8.65 11.95
N THR A 69 8.84 -7.89 12.34
CA THR A 69 7.68 -7.55 11.50
C THR A 69 6.97 -8.80 10.96
N PRO A 70 6.28 -9.60 11.81
CA PRO A 70 5.59 -10.82 11.40
C PRO A 70 4.38 -10.50 10.51
N VAL A 71 4.36 -10.99 9.26
CA VAL A 71 3.35 -10.66 8.24
C VAL A 71 2.44 -11.84 7.87
N GLU A 72 2.93 -13.08 7.92
CA GLU A 72 2.17 -14.26 7.52
C GLU A 72 2.39 -15.40 8.53
N ILE A 73 1.36 -16.24 8.70
CA ILE A 73 1.35 -17.32 9.68
C ILE A 73 0.68 -18.58 9.12
N LYS A 74 1.28 -19.73 9.32
CA LYS A 74 0.72 -21.03 8.94
C LYS A 74 0.95 -22.05 10.07
N LEU A 75 0.02 -23.01 10.21
CA LEU A 75 0.16 -24.11 11.14
C LEU A 75 0.58 -25.39 10.42
N SER A 76 1.43 -26.19 11.06
CA SER A 76 1.64 -27.59 10.65
C SER A 76 0.32 -28.37 10.72
N ALA A 77 0.21 -29.44 9.92
CA ALA A 77 -1.04 -30.23 9.83
C ALA A 77 -1.47 -30.83 11.19
N ASP A 78 -0.50 -31.15 12.08
CA ASP A 78 -0.75 -31.62 13.42
C ASP A 78 -1.00 -30.52 14.46
N GLY A 79 -0.90 -29.24 14.04
CA GLY A 79 -1.09 -28.07 14.90
C GLY A 79 0.02 -27.80 15.91
N LYS A 80 1.13 -28.57 15.91
CA LYS A 80 2.19 -28.45 16.91
C LYS A 80 3.22 -27.36 16.62
N LYS A 81 3.40 -27.02 15.33
CA LYS A 81 4.30 -25.95 14.92
C LYS A 81 3.51 -24.83 14.26
N LEU A 82 3.83 -23.60 14.66
CA LEU A 82 3.36 -22.39 14.04
C LEU A 82 4.53 -21.80 13.27
N TYR A 83 4.39 -21.69 11.95
CA TYR A 83 5.38 -21.04 11.09
C TYR A 83 5.01 -19.57 10.95
N VAL A 84 5.95 -18.68 11.28
CA VAL A 84 5.77 -17.23 11.29
C VAL A 84 6.78 -16.61 10.33
N LEU A 85 6.30 -15.87 9.35
CA LEU A 85 7.12 -15.16 8.39
C LEU A 85 7.36 -13.73 8.86
N CYS A 86 8.64 -13.33 8.92
CA CYS A 86 9.08 -12.05 9.44
C CYS A 86 9.71 -11.21 8.32
N GLU A 87 9.00 -10.12 7.93
CA GLU A 87 9.35 -9.28 6.78
C GLU A 87 10.67 -8.53 6.96
N ASP A 88 10.82 -7.76 8.05
CA ASP A 88 12.03 -6.99 8.31
C ASP A 88 13.15 -7.85 8.91
N GLY A 89 12.79 -9.01 9.44
CA GLY A 89 13.74 -9.99 9.95
C GLY A 89 14.32 -10.92 8.89
N ASP A 90 13.94 -10.78 7.60
CA ASP A 90 14.34 -11.62 6.47
C ASP A 90 14.36 -13.13 6.84
N SER A 91 13.29 -13.59 7.52
CA SER A 91 13.30 -14.92 8.12
C SER A 91 11.93 -15.57 8.23
N VAL A 92 11.95 -16.90 8.25
CA VAL A 92 10.83 -17.71 8.71
C VAL A 92 11.20 -18.39 10.02
N MET A 93 10.28 -18.39 10.99
CA MET A 93 10.45 -18.98 12.32
C MET A 93 9.48 -20.13 12.54
N ALA A 94 9.87 -21.11 13.35
CA ALA A 94 8.95 -22.09 13.92
C ALA A 94 8.76 -21.80 15.40
N VAL A 95 7.50 -21.75 15.81
CA VAL A 95 7.10 -21.66 17.23
C VAL A 95 6.43 -22.97 17.60
N ASP A 96 6.81 -23.57 18.72
CA ASP A 96 6.11 -24.69 19.32
C ASP A 96 4.81 -24.17 19.97
N THR A 97 3.66 -24.70 19.56
CA THR A 97 2.35 -24.18 20.00
C THR A 97 2.03 -24.50 21.45
N GLN A 98 2.65 -25.53 22.02
CA GLN A 98 2.45 -25.93 23.41
C GLN A 98 3.30 -25.07 24.37
N THR A 99 4.60 -24.98 24.10
CA THR A 99 5.55 -24.21 24.92
C THR A 99 5.52 -22.71 24.62
N LYS A 100 5.01 -22.33 23.44
CA LYS A 100 4.95 -20.95 22.93
C LYS A 100 6.35 -20.32 22.76
N GLN A 101 7.35 -21.15 22.48
CA GLN A 101 8.73 -20.72 22.27
C GLN A 101 9.12 -20.84 20.80
N VAL A 102 9.95 -19.91 20.34
CA VAL A 102 10.63 -20.03 19.03
C VAL A 102 11.64 -21.17 19.13
N VAL A 103 11.47 -22.20 18.28
CA VAL A 103 12.30 -23.42 18.30
C VAL A 103 13.24 -23.54 17.10
N ALA A 104 12.99 -22.77 16.04
CA ALA A 104 13.85 -22.73 14.86
C ALA A 104 13.67 -21.41 14.10
N LYS A 105 14.71 -21.01 13.34
CA LYS A 105 14.70 -19.85 12.46
C LYS A 105 15.54 -20.15 11.22
N ALA A 106 15.07 -19.76 10.04
CA ALA A 106 15.84 -19.78 8.79
C ALA A 106 15.87 -18.37 8.20
N THR A 107 17.02 -17.92 7.75
CA THR A 107 17.15 -16.71 6.94
C THR A 107 16.73 -17.02 5.50
N VAL A 108 15.98 -16.13 4.89
CA VAL A 108 15.45 -16.23 3.52
C VAL A 108 15.90 -15.02 2.69
N GLY A 109 15.25 -14.73 1.59
CA GLY A 109 15.55 -13.52 0.81
C GLY A 109 14.97 -12.25 1.47
N HIS A 110 15.17 -11.10 0.81
CA HIS A 110 14.82 -9.78 1.35
C HIS A 110 13.34 -9.46 1.22
N LYS A 111 12.76 -8.89 2.30
CA LYS A 111 11.35 -8.54 2.42
C LYS A 111 10.41 -9.71 2.07
N PRO A 112 10.48 -10.83 2.82
CA PRO A 112 9.59 -11.96 2.58
C PRO A 112 8.14 -11.59 2.91
N LYS A 113 7.18 -12.05 2.05
CA LYS A 113 5.76 -11.68 2.15
C LYS A 113 4.81 -12.87 2.23
N GLY A 114 5.08 -13.94 1.51
CA GLY A 114 4.19 -15.09 1.44
C GLY A 114 4.81 -16.36 1.97
N LEU A 115 4.00 -17.21 2.58
CA LEU A 115 4.38 -18.49 3.16
C LEU A 115 3.40 -19.59 2.76
N ALA A 116 3.91 -20.67 2.18
CA ALA A 116 3.15 -21.88 1.92
C ALA A 116 3.87 -23.11 2.47
N ILE A 117 3.08 -24.16 2.74
CA ILE A 117 3.58 -25.46 3.18
C ILE A 117 3.30 -26.47 2.06
N SER A 118 4.28 -27.30 1.72
CA SER A 118 4.06 -28.41 0.78
C SER A 118 2.96 -29.36 1.27
N PRO A 119 2.25 -30.08 0.38
CA PRO A 119 1.18 -30.98 0.79
C PRO A 119 1.61 -32.10 1.74
N ASP A 120 2.88 -32.52 1.67
CA ASP A 120 3.47 -33.53 2.58
C ASP A 120 4.02 -32.93 3.89
N GLY A 121 3.93 -31.60 4.06
CA GLY A 121 4.38 -30.88 5.24
C GLY A 121 5.90 -30.75 5.41
N LYS A 122 6.71 -31.16 4.41
CA LYS A 122 8.18 -31.24 4.55
C LYS A 122 8.93 -30.03 4.03
N THR A 123 8.27 -29.17 3.26
CA THR A 123 8.90 -27.97 2.69
C THR A 123 8.06 -26.75 2.95
N LEU A 124 8.72 -25.66 3.37
CA LEU A 124 8.16 -24.32 3.41
C LEU A 124 8.62 -23.58 2.16
N TYR A 125 7.69 -22.92 1.48
CA TYR A 125 7.98 -22.01 0.37
C TYR A 125 7.79 -20.59 0.87
N VAL A 126 8.81 -19.74 0.69
CA VAL A 126 8.82 -18.35 1.13
C VAL A 126 9.08 -17.44 -0.06
N SER A 127 8.14 -16.59 -0.40
CA SER A 127 8.35 -15.55 -1.42
C SER A 127 9.09 -14.36 -0.83
N ASN A 128 10.06 -13.82 -1.56
CA ASN A 128 10.91 -12.71 -1.14
C ASN A 128 10.69 -11.55 -2.12
N GLU A 129 9.87 -10.59 -1.72
CA GLU A 129 9.35 -9.54 -2.60
C GLU A 129 10.46 -8.69 -3.24
N TRP A 130 11.50 -8.34 -2.46
CA TRP A 130 12.59 -7.49 -2.95
C TRP A 130 13.77 -8.27 -3.57
N SER A 131 13.75 -9.60 -3.47
CA SER A 131 14.74 -10.46 -4.11
C SER A 131 14.24 -11.12 -5.40
N ASP A 132 12.96 -10.98 -5.75
CA ASP A 132 12.29 -11.62 -6.90
C ASP A 132 12.50 -13.15 -6.94
N THR A 133 12.43 -13.79 -5.75
CA THR A 133 12.69 -15.22 -5.57
C THR A 133 11.70 -15.90 -4.64
N VAL A 134 11.67 -17.22 -4.69
CA VAL A 134 11.09 -18.08 -3.64
C VAL A 134 12.21 -18.92 -3.02
N THR A 135 12.31 -18.92 -1.69
CA THR A 135 13.20 -19.77 -0.92
C THR A 135 12.46 -21.03 -0.49
N GLU A 136 13.01 -22.20 -0.79
CA GLU A 136 12.54 -23.50 -0.25
C GLU A 136 13.33 -23.81 1.03
N VAL A 137 12.60 -24.03 2.13
CA VAL A 137 13.15 -24.34 3.44
C VAL A 137 12.66 -25.72 3.88
N ASP A 138 13.54 -26.55 4.39
CA ASP A 138 13.16 -27.83 5.01
C ASP A 138 12.40 -27.59 6.32
N ALA A 139 11.17 -28.06 6.45
CA ALA A 139 10.32 -27.80 7.58
C ALA A 139 10.75 -28.49 8.90
N ALA A 140 11.64 -29.48 8.83
CA ALA A 140 12.16 -30.20 9.99
C ALA A 140 13.46 -29.57 10.48
N THR A 141 14.42 -29.33 9.60
CA THR A 141 15.79 -28.86 9.92
C THR A 141 15.95 -27.35 9.80
N PHE A 142 15.02 -26.65 9.14
CA PHE A 142 15.11 -25.22 8.78
C PHE A 142 16.31 -24.87 7.90
N ALA A 143 16.86 -25.85 7.18
CA ALA A 143 17.89 -25.65 6.18
C ALA A 143 17.26 -25.11 4.86
N VAL A 144 17.89 -24.12 4.27
CA VAL A 144 17.54 -23.68 2.90
C VAL A 144 17.93 -24.76 1.90
N LYS A 145 17.00 -25.24 1.10
CA LYS A 145 17.21 -26.28 0.07
C LYS A 145 17.65 -25.68 -1.26
N ARG A 146 16.93 -24.67 -1.72
CA ARG A 146 17.22 -23.95 -2.97
C ARG A 146 16.47 -22.64 -3.05
N ILE A 147 16.82 -21.83 -4.04
CA ILE A 147 16.17 -20.57 -4.38
C ILE A 147 15.64 -20.66 -5.80
N LEU A 148 14.36 -20.32 -6.00
CA LEU A 148 13.68 -20.31 -7.29
C LEU A 148 13.54 -18.86 -7.76
N LYS A 149 13.72 -18.60 -9.06
CA LYS A 149 13.42 -17.31 -9.69
C LYS A 149 11.94 -17.18 -9.98
N THR A 150 11.42 -15.97 -9.88
CA THR A 150 9.99 -15.65 -10.13
C THR A 150 9.85 -14.44 -11.05
N GLY A 151 8.64 -13.93 -11.21
CA GLY A 151 8.41 -12.55 -11.66
C GLY A 151 8.75 -11.54 -10.57
N TRP A 152 8.57 -10.26 -10.87
CA TRP A 152 8.92 -9.16 -9.98
C TRP A 152 7.93 -9.01 -8.81
N GLY A 153 8.46 -8.85 -7.61
CA GLY A 153 7.71 -8.67 -6.40
C GLY A 153 6.84 -9.88 -6.02
N PRO A 154 7.42 -11.10 -5.82
CA PRO A 154 6.62 -12.25 -5.41
C PRO A 154 6.08 -12.08 -3.98
N VAL A 155 4.77 -12.36 -3.83
CA VAL A 155 4.02 -12.21 -2.58
C VAL A 155 3.28 -13.51 -2.25
N GLY A 156 1.96 -13.59 -2.37
CA GLY A 156 1.20 -14.81 -2.10
C GLY A 156 1.65 -15.99 -2.96
N LEU A 157 1.63 -17.19 -2.37
CA LEU A 157 1.98 -18.42 -3.08
C LEU A 157 1.20 -19.63 -2.54
N VAL A 158 0.93 -20.59 -3.43
CA VAL A 158 0.32 -21.89 -3.08
C VAL A 158 0.89 -22.99 -3.95
N SER A 159 1.16 -24.16 -3.35
CA SER A 159 1.45 -25.37 -4.13
C SER A 159 0.16 -26.09 -4.53
N ASP A 160 0.17 -26.80 -5.64
CA ASP A 160 -0.90 -27.71 -5.99
C ASP A 160 -0.97 -28.92 -5.03
N ARG A 161 -2.06 -29.68 -5.05
CA ARG A 161 -2.22 -30.84 -4.15
C ARG A 161 -1.21 -31.97 -4.41
N SER A 162 -0.67 -32.05 -5.61
CA SER A 162 0.31 -33.07 -5.95
C SER A 162 1.71 -32.72 -5.48
N GLY A 163 1.95 -31.48 -5.06
CA GLY A 163 3.28 -30.96 -4.72
C GLY A 163 4.23 -30.85 -5.92
N LYS A 164 3.69 -30.80 -7.16
CA LYS A 164 4.50 -30.71 -8.38
C LYS A 164 4.63 -29.30 -8.92
N THR A 165 3.64 -28.44 -8.64
CA THR A 165 3.64 -27.07 -9.14
C THR A 165 3.44 -26.06 -8.02
N LEU A 166 4.06 -24.90 -8.16
CA LEU A 166 3.91 -23.74 -7.28
C LEU A 166 3.37 -22.57 -8.09
N TYR A 167 2.28 -21.98 -7.61
CA TYR A 167 1.73 -20.72 -8.10
C TYR A 167 2.27 -19.60 -7.24
N VAL A 168 2.79 -18.54 -7.86
CA VAL A 168 3.37 -17.38 -7.16
C VAL A 168 2.79 -16.09 -7.75
N ALA A 169 2.14 -15.30 -6.92
CA ALA A 169 1.67 -13.96 -7.28
C ALA A 169 2.84 -13.00 -7.29
N ASN A 170 3.03 -12.26 -8.38
CA ASN A 170 4.08 -11.27 -8.57
C ASN A 170 3.42 -9.88 -8.59
N SER A 171 3.48 -9.17 -7.47
CA SER A 171 2.72 -7.93 -7.26
C SER A 171 3.13 -6.80 -8.20
N ILE A 172 4.42 -6.66 -8.47
CA ILE A 172 4.96 -5.59 -9.33
C ILE A 172 4.83 -5.96 -10.81
N ALA A 173 4.81 -7.25 -11.13
CA ALA A 173 4.69 -7.72 -12.52
C ALA A 173 3.24 -7.99 -12.93
N ASP A 174 2.24 -7.72 -12.10
CA ASP A 174 0.82 -7.95 -12.34
C ASP A 174 0.55 -9.34 -12.94
N SER A 175 1.15 -10.37 -12.35
CA SER A 175 1.13 -11.72 -12.91
C SER A 175 1.16 -12.82 -11.85
N VAL A 176 0.84 -14.05 -12.30
CA VAL A 176 1.07 -15.28 -11.52
C VAL A 176 2.04 -16.16 -12.31
N SER A 177 3.18 -16.50 -11.70
CA SER A 177 4.10 -17.52 -12.21
C SER A 177 3.63 -18.91 -11.81
N LEU A 178 3.64 -19.86 -12.75
CA LEU A 178 3.49 -21.29 -12.51
C LEU A 178 4.85 -21.95 -12.63
N ILE A 179 5.39 -22.46 -11.53
CA ILE A 179 6.72 -23.06 -11.43
C ILE A 179 6.58 -24.58 -11.31
N ASP A 180 7.29 -25.31 -12.15
CA ASP A 180 7.49 -26.75 -11.98
C ASP A 180 8.49 -26.99 -10.85
N LEU A 181 8.05 -27.65 -9.78
CA LEU A 181 8.89 -27.86 -8.60
C LEU A 181 10.00 -28.89 -8.79
N ALA A 182 9.94 -29.74 -9.80
CA ALA A 182 11.02 -30.69 -10.09
C ALA A 182 12.22 -29.99 -10.74
N SER A 183 11.98 -29.21 -11.78
CA SER A 183 13.00 -28.45 -12.50
C SER A 183 13.35 -27.11 -11.84
N GLY A 184 12.41 -26.51 -11.10
CA GLY A 184 12.51 -25.15 -10.59
C GLY A 184 12.27 -24.06 -11.64
N ALA A 185 11.80 -24.43 -12.84
CA ALA A 185 11.58 -23.51 -13.94
C ALA A 185 10.16 -22.95 -13.94
N GLU A 186 9.99 -21.69 -14.31
CA GLU A 186 8.69 -21.13 -14.67
C GLU A 186 8.23 -21.73 -15.98
N ILE A 187 7.09 -22.44 -15.94
CA ILE A 187 6.51 -23.12 -17.12
C ILE A 187 5.36 -22.34 -17.74
N LYS A 188 4.77 -21.39 -17.00
CA LYS A 188 3.70 -20.53 -17.48
C LYS A 188 3.56 -19.29 -16.64
N ARG A 189 3.07 -18.20 -17.27
CA ARG A 189 2.72 -16.95 -16.60
C ARG A 189 1.30 -16.54 -16.98
N PHE A 190 0.51 -16.12 -15.96
CA PHE A 190 -0.84 -15.60 -16.14
C PHE A 190 -0.83 -14.12 -15.85
N VAL A 191 -1.48 -13.33 -16.69
CA VAL A 191 -1.69 -11.90 -16.43
C VAL A 191 -2.85 -11.76 -15.46
N THR A 192 -2.60 -11.06 -14.34
CA THR A 192 -3.61 -10.68 -13.37
C THR A 192 -4.09 -9.26 -13.64
N HIS A 193 -4.88 -8.72 -12.74
CA HIS A 193 -5.05 -7.30 -12.59
C HIS A 193 -4.01 -6.77 -11.60
N ARG A 194 -4.09 -5.48 -11.27
CA ARG A 194 -3.05 -4.74 -10.54
C ARG A 194 -2.81 -5.27 -9.14
N TYR A 195 -1.54 -5.44 -8.81
CA TYR A 195 -1.02 -5.74 -7.48
C TYR A 195 -1.64 -7.00 -6.87
N PRO A 196 -1.49 -8.20 -7.47
CA PRO A 196 -1.92 -9.46 -6.84
C PRO A 196 -1.19 -9.64 -5.51
N GLU A 197 -1.91 -10.07 -4.47
CA GLU A 197 -1.37 -10.14 -3.10
C GLU A 197 -1.43 -11.57 -2.57
N GLN A 198 -2.60 -12.08 -2.24
CA GLN A 198 -2.78 -13.38 -1.62
C GLN A 198 -3.44 -14.40 -2.54
N MET A 199 -3.12 -15.66 -2.28
CA MET A 199 -3.62 -16.78 -3.08
C MET A 199 -4.23 -17.86 -2.19
N LEU A 200 -5.22 -18.57 -2.74
CA LEU A 200 -5.85 -19.72 -2.11
C LEU A 200 -6.03 -20.84 -3.14
N LEU A 201 -5.54 -22.03 -2.83
CA LEU A 201 -5.93 -23.25 -3.54
C LEU A 201 -7.28 -23.74 -2.99
N SER A 202 -8.27 -23.92 -3.86
CA SER A 202 -9.59 -24.47 -3.47
C SER A 202 -9.47 -25.85 -2.81
N ARG A 203 -10.42 -26.17 -1.92
CA ARG A 203 -10.43 -27.46 -1.20
C ARG A 203 -10.49 -28.66 -2.12
N ASP A 204 -11.05 -28.55 -3.32
CA ASP A 204 -11.05 -29.60 -4.33
C ASP A 204 -9.77 -29.64 -5.19
N GLY A 205 -8.89 -28.64 -5.02
CA GLY A 205 -7.62 -28.51 -5.74
C GLY A 205 -7.77 -28.08 -7.20
N ARG A 206 -8.97 -27.72 -7.66
CA ARG A 206 -9.24 -27.41 -9.07
C ARG A 206 -9.05 -25.95 -9.42
N ARG A 207 -9.04 -25.06 -8.45
CA ARG A 207 -8.91 -23.61 -8.67
C ARG A 207 -7.87 -23.00 -7.74
N VAL A 208 -7.13 -22.04 -8.27
CA VAL A 208 -6.35 -21.09 -7.47
C VAL A 208 -7.04 -19.75 -7.62
N TYR A 209 -7.40 -19.15 -6.46
CA TYR A 209 -7.93 -17.80 -6.38
C TYR A 209 -6.83 -16.83 -6.04
N VAL A 210 -6.84 -15.65 -6.66
CA VAL A 210 -5.84 -14.59 -6.45
C VAL A 210 -6.57 -13.30 -6.13
N ALA A 211 -6.28 -12.71 -4.98
CA ALA A 211 -6.81 -11.42 -4.55
C ALA A 211 -5.87 -10.29 -4.95
N ASN A 212 -6.43 -9.17 -5.43
CA ASN A 212 -5.67 -8.00 -5.85
C ASN A 212 -5.94 -6.82 -4.90
N ILE A 213 -4.89 -6.09 -4.53
CA ILE A 213 -5.01 -4.90 -3.67
C ILE A 213 -5.60 -3.72 -4.43
N LEU A 214 -5.01 -3.39 -5.58
CA LEU A 214 -5.41 -2.21 -6.32
C LEU A 214 -6.64 -2.50 -7.20
N PRO A 215 -7.59 -1.55 -7.29
CA PRO A 215 -8.75 -1.68 -8.15
C PRO A 215 -8.37 -1.56 -9.62
N HIS A 216 -9.32 -1.89 -10.50
CA HIS A 216 -9.20 -1.62 -11.93
C HIS A 216 -8.92 -0.14 -12.19
N LEU A 217 -8.01 0.14 -13.12
CA LEU A 217 -7.90 1.46 -13.69
C LEU A 217 -9.21 1.81 -14.40
N GLY A 218 -9.75 2.95 -14.11
CA GLY A 218 -11.02 3.39 -14.67
C GLY A 218 -11.21 4.89 -14.50
N PRO A 219 -12.31 5.46 -15.01
CA PRO A 219 -12.58 6.87 -14.89
C PRO A 219 -12.55 7.32 -13.42
N TYR A 220 -11.87 8.41 -13.14
CA TYR A 220 -11.66 8.94 -11.78
C TYR A 220 -12.96 9.36 -11.07
N ASP A 221 -14.05 9.50 -11.79
CA ASP A 221 -15.39 9.87 -11.32
C ASP A 221 -16.35 8.67 -11.15
N GLN A 222 -15.83 7.45 -11.27
CA GLN A 222 -16.57 6.22 -11.07
C GLN A 222 -16.15 5.52 -9.76
N PRO A 223 -17.07 4.75 -9.13
CA PRO A 223 -16.70 3.90 -8.01
C PRO A 223 -15.64 2.86 -8.40
N PRO A 224 -14.68 2.53 -7.52
CA PRO A 224 -13.66 1.51 -7.81
C PRO A 224 -14.27 0.13 -7.99
N VAL A 225 -13.58 -0.72 -8.73
CA VAL A 225 -13.93 -2.13 -8.92
C VAL A 225 -12.69 -2.98 -8.68
N SER A 226 -12.72 -3.83 -7.67
CA SER A 226 -11.67 -4.83 -7.42
C SER A 226 -11.95 -6.13 -8.16
N GLU A 227 -10.94 -6.99 -8.28
CA GLU A 227 -11.03 -8.28 -8.95
C GLU A 227 -10.45 -9.40 -8.08
N LEU A 228 -11.16 -10.52 -8.03
CA LEU A 228 -10.62 -11.82 -7.62
C LEU A 228 -10.45 -12.67 -8.87
N LEU A 229 -9.21 -13.08 -9.16
CA LEU A 229 -8.92 -13.95 -10.30
C LEU A 229 -9.06 -15.43 -9.90
N ALA A 230 -9.70 -16.24 -10.72
CA ALA A 230 -9.76 -17.70 -10.58
C ALA A 230 -9.00 -18.39 -11.72
N LEU A 231 -7.99 -19.21 -11.39
CA LEU A 231 -7.23 -20.03 -12.31
C LEU A 231 -7.70 -21.49 -12.23
N ASP A 232 -7.89 -22.15 -13.36
CA ASP A 232 -8.15 -23.59 -13.44
C ASP A 232 -6.81 -24.33 -13.39
N THR A 233 -6.59 -25.16 -12.36
CA THR A 233 -5.31 -25.85 -12.16
C THR A 233 -5.09 -26.99 -13.13
N THR A 234 -6.16 -27.61 -13.68
CA THR A 234 -6.07 -28.71 -14.60
C THR A 234 -5.81 -28.24 -16.04
N LYS A 235 -6.55 -27.21 -16.46
CA LYS A 235 -6.41 -26.64 -17.80
C LYS A 235 -5.29 -25.61 -17.88
N GLN A 236 -4.85 -25.10 -16.74
CA GLN A 236 -3.87 -24.03 -16.62
C GLN A 236 -4.27 -22.79 -17.42
N VAL A 237 -5.49 -22.31 -17.22
CA VAL A 237 -6.05 -21.11 -17.85
C VAL A 237 -6.73 -20.22 -16.80
N VAL A 238 -6.95 -18.96 -17.15
CA VAL A 238 -7.86 -18.08 -16.40
C VAL A 238 -9.27 -18.66 -16.59
N ALA A 239 -9.88 -19.07 -15.48
CA ALA A 239 -11.24 -19.64 -15.49
C ALA A 239 -12.31 -18.55 -15.36
N GLU A 240 -12.05 -17.52 -14.53
CA GLU A 240 -13.01 -16.45 -14.27
C GLU A 240 -12.28 -15.21 -13.71
N ARG A 241 -12.78 -14.02 -14.04
CA ARG A 241 -12.46 -12.76 -13.40
C ARG A 241 -13.68 -12.29 -12.64
N ILE A 242 -13.62 -12.35 -11.30
CA ILE A 242 -14.76 -12.09 -10.42
C ILE A 242 -14.66 -10.64 -9.96
N LEU A 243 -15.55 -9.79 -10.46
CA LEU A 243 -15.56 -8.38 -10.11
C LEU A 243 -16.25 -8.13 -8.77
N VAL A 244 -15.68 -7.27 -7.95
CA VAL A 244 -16.20 -6.85 -6.63
C VAL A 244 -16.38 -5.32 -6.66
N PRO A 245 -17.57 -4.82 -7.01
CA PRO A 245 -17.79 -3.41 -7.26
C PRO A 245 -17.80 -2.57 -5.97
N GLY A 246 -17.35 -1.32 -6.07
CA GLY A 246 -17.31 -0.35 -4.96
C GLY A 246 -16.28 -0.71 -3.88
N THR A 247 -15.22 -1.44 -4.24
CA THR A 247 -14.24 -1.95 -3.26
C THR A 247 -12.80 -1.74 -3.70
N ILE A 248 -11.91 -1.73 -2.72
CA ILE A 248 -10.46 -1.81 -2.85
C ILE A 248 -9.91 -2.84 -1.86
N GLU A 249 -8.64 -3.19 -2.02
CA GLU A 249 -7.85 -3.98 -1.07
C GLU A 249 -8.47 -5.33 -0.72
N LEU A 250 -8.58 -6.21 -1.70
CA LEU A 250 -8.83 -7.62 -1.44
C LEU A 250 -7.52 -8.26 -0.95
N ARG A 251 -7.37 -8.44 0.38
CA ARG A 251 -6.06 -8.80 0.98
C ARG A 251 -5.87 -10.28 1.22
N HIS A 252 -6.91 -10.98 1.65
CA HIS A 252 -6.83 -12.39 2.02
C HIS A 252 -8.03 -13.18 1.49
N ILE A 253 -7.93 -14.49 1.45
CA ILE A 253 -9.01 -15.36 0.99
C ILE A 253 -9.10 -16.57 1.92
N ALA A 254 -10.30 -16.89 2.39
CA ALA A 254 -10.58 -18.16 3.06
C ALA A 254 -11.78 -18.85 2.43
N GLU A 255 -11.69 -20.19 2.23
CA GLU A 255 -12.80 -20.99 1.74
C GLU A 255 -13.56 -21.61 2.91
N ALA A 256 -14.87 -21.37 2.96
CA ALA A 256 -15.75 -21.93 3.95
C ALA A 256 -15.77 -23.49 3.86
N PRO A 257 -15.91 -24.20 4.99
CA PRO A 257 -16.13 -25.63 4.99
C PRO A 257 -17.34 -26.03 4.11
N PRO A 258 -17.35 -27.24 3.51
CA PRO A 258 -18.42 -27.70 2.63
C PRO A 258 -19.81 -27.64 3.26
N ALA A 259 -19.91 -27.90 4.58
CA ALA A 259 -21.16 -27.79 5.33
C ALA A 259 -21.80 -26.40 5.28
N LEU A 260 -21.01 -25.35 5.00
CA LEU A 260 -21.46 -23.97 4.83
C LEU A 260 -21.65 -23.59 3.35
N GLY A 261 -21.49 -24.53 2.42
CA GLY A 261 -21.69 -24.31 0.99
C GLY A 261 -20.45 -23.84 0.22
N GLY A 262 -19.25 -23.89 0.83
CA GLY A 262 -17.98 -23.70 0.12
C GLY A 262 -17.79 -22.31 -0.50
N TYR A 263 -18.39 -21.25 0.07
CA TYR A 263 -18.16 -19.88 -0.39
C TYR A 263 -16.78 -19.38 0.03
N LEU A 264 -16.26 -18.41 -0.71
CA LEU A 264 -15.05 -17.70 -0.34
C LEU A 264 -15.42 -16.50 0.54
N LEU A 265 -14.62 -16.23 1.55
CA LEU A 265 -14.69 -15.04 2.38
C LEU A 265 -13.45 -14.21 2.11
N VAL A 266 -13.64 -12.98 1.66
CA VAL A 266 -12.58 -12.08 1.23
C VAL A 266 -12.73 -10.75 1.96
N PRO A 267 -11.84 -10.37 2.89
CA PRO A 267 -11.84 -9.03 3.48
C PRO A 267 -11.67 -7.95 2.42
N LEU A 268 -12.34 -6.81 2.64
CA LEU A 268 -12.34 -5.69 1.70
C LEU A 268 -12.58 -4.35 2.40
N MET A 269 -12.28 -3.28 1.68
CA MET A 269 -12.65 -1.92 2.05
C MET A 269 -13.55 -1.30 0.97
N ARG A 270 -14.46 -0.42 1.41
CA ARG A 270 -15.43 0.27 0.56
C ARG A 270 -15.29 1.77 0.73
N PRO A 271 -14.48 2.44 -0.10
CA PRO A 271 -14.32 3.88 -0.07
C PRO A 271 -15.52 4.59 -0.69
N LYS A 272 -15.87 5.74 -0.14
CA LYS A 272 -16.78 6.73 -0.76
C LYS A 272 -15.96 7.92 -1.28
N ASN A 273 -14.92 7.64 -2.03
CA ASN A 273 -13.97 8.61 -2.55
C ASN A 273 -14.59 9.71 -3.42
N LEU A 274 -15.76 9.47 -4.01
CA LEU A 274 -16.51 10.46 -4.78
C LEU A 274 -17.30 11.45 -3.92
N GLY A 275 -17.59 11.09 -2.66
CA GLY A 275 -18.20 11.98 -1.68
C GLY A 275 -17.15 12.94 -1.08
N PRO A 276 -17.58 14.17 -0.70
CA PRO A 276 -16.66 15.11 -0.06
C PRO A 276 -16.10 14.57 1.26
N LEU A 277 -14.78 14.62 1.45
CA LEU A 277 -14.11 14.12 2.66
C LEU A 277 -14.56 14.81 3.94
N ILE A 278 -15.09 16.04 3.84
CA ILE A 278 -15.67 16.75 4.99
C ILE A 278 -16.85 16.01 5.64
N GLN A 279 -17.44 15.03 4.96
CA GLN A 279 -18.58 14.25 5.45
C GLN A 279 -18.19 13.18 6.48
N VAL A 280 -16.93 13.01 6.81
CA VAL A 280 -16.47 12.03 7.83
C VAL A 280 -17.29 12.12 9.14
N PRO A 281 -17.62 13.31 9.70
CA PRO A 281 -18.46 13.38 10.90
C PRO A 281 -19.97 13.16 10.66
N GLN A 282 -20.44 13.26 9.41
CA GLN A 282 -21.85 13.08 9.06
C GLN A 282 -22.18 11.68 8.59
N GLY A 283 -21.18 10.83 8.42
CA GLY A 283 -21.36 9.48 7.93
C GLY A 283 -20.03 8.81 7.61
N TRP A 284 -20.10 7.65 7.04
CA TRP A 284 -18.89 6.88 6.71
C TRP A 284 -18.31 7.32 5.37
N MET A 285 -17.01 7.61 5.35
CA MET A 285 -16.20 7.78 4.14
C MET A 285 -15.52 6.48 3.72
N MET A 286 -15.23 5.63 4.69
CA MET A 286 -14.68 4.31 4.51
C MET A 286 -15.48 3.31 5.35
N THR A 287 -15.87 2.19 4.77
CA THR A 287 -16.42 1.05 5.50
C THR A 287 -15.60 -0.19 5.23
N HIS A 288 -15.55 -1.07 6.22
CA HIS A 288 -14.75 -2.28 6.21
C HIS A 288 -15.67 -3.49 6.31
N GLY A 289 -15.40 -4.49 5.50
CA GLY A 289 -16.30 -5.63 5.43
C GLY A 289 -15.67 -6.83 4.73
N MET A 290 -16.54 -7.66 4.20
CA MET A 290 -16.16 -8.88 3.50
C MET A 290 -17.01 -9.09 2.26
N ALA A 291 -16.40 -9.64 1.19
CA ALA A 291 -17.14 -10.28 0.12
C ALA A 291 -17.34 -11.76 0.45
N LEU A 292 -18.57 -12.23 0.33
CA LEU A 292 -18.93 -13.64 0.27
C LEU A 292 -19.14 -13.99 -1.20
N ILE A 293 -18.24 -14.81 -1.73
CA ILE A 293 -18.24 -15.15 -3.14
C ILE A 293 -18.63 -16.64 -3.26
N ARG A 294 -19.72 -16.93 -3.95
CA ARG A 294 -20.08 -18.30 -4.32
C ARG A 294 -19.50 -18.59 -5.71
N PRO A 295 -18.42 -19.39 -5.79
CA PRO A 295 -17.83 -19.72 -7.07
C PRO A 295 -18.85 -20.35 -7.99
N ALA A 296 -18.78 -20.01 -9.27
CA ALA A 296 -19.58 -20.70 -10.28
C ALA A 296 -19.25 -22.21 -10.27
N THR A 297 -20.26 -23.05 -10.08
CA THR A 297 -20.12 -24.49 -10.32
C THR A 297 -19.81 -24.69 -11.78
N THR A 298 -18.94 -25.66 -12.11
CA THR A 298 -18.45 -25.95 -13.46
C THR A 298 -19.57 -26.07 -14.48
N ALA A 299 -20.03 -24.95 -15.02
CA ALA A 299 -20.78 -24.89 -16.25
C ALA A 299 -19.78 -24.78 -17.42
N PRO A 300 -20.12 -25.28 -18.62
CA PRO A 300 -19.29 -25.04 -19.80
C PRO A 300 -19.00 -23.53 -19.92
N LEU A 301 -17.77 -23.18 -20.32
CA LEU A 301 -17.32 -21.81 -20.54
C LEU A 301 -18.44 -20.92 -21.10
N GLY A 302 -18.90 -19.94 -20.29
CA GLY A 302 -19.73 -18.84 -20.78
C GLY A 302 -21.08 -18.60 -20.12
N VAL A 303 -21.55 -19.37 -19.12
CA VAL A 303 -22.95 -19.23 -18.64
C VAL A 303 -23.10 -19.03 -17.13
N ALA A 304 -22.18 -19.45 -16.28
CA ALA A 304 -22.31 -19.25 -14.83
C ALA A 304 -21.24 -18.29 -14.31
N GLN A 305 -21.67 -17.15 -13.77
CA GLN A 305 -20.80 -16.22 -13.06
C GLN A 305 -20.89 -16.47 -11.55
N SER A 306 -19.77 -16.27 -10.85
CA SER A 306 -19.72 -16.29 -9.40
C SER A 306 -20.62 -15.20 -8.82
N LYS A 307 -21.36 -15.54 -7.75
CA LYS A 307 -22.22 -14.57 -7.07
C LYS A 307 -21.46 -13.91 -5.94
N VAL A 308 -21.38 -12.58 -5.95
CA VAL A 308 -20.76 -11.76 -4.93
C VAL A 308 -21.83 -11.12 -4.05
N THR A 309 -21.69 -11.26 -2.74
CA THR A 309 -22.48 -10.53 -1.72
C THR A 309 -21.51 -9.85 -0.77
N GLN A 310 -21.70 -8.57 -0.50
CA GLN A 310 -20.85 -7.81 0.42
C GLN A 310 -21.56 -7.60 1.75
N VAL A 311 -20.83 -7.70 2.86
CA VAL A 311 -21.34 -7.50 4.23
C VAL A 311 -20.36 -6.60 4.97
N VAL A 312 -20.91 -5.57 5.65
CA VAL A 312 -20.13 -4.66 6.49
C VAL A 312 -19.82 -5.34 7.82
N LEU A 313 -18.58 -5.16 8.30
CA LEU A 313 -18.14 -5.60 9.64
C LEU A 313 -18.13 -4.46 10.66
N ASP A 314 -18.22 -3.22 10.21
CA ASP A 314 -18.25 -2.06 11.09
C ASP A 314 -19.57 -1.99 11.89
N ASP A 315 -19.52 -1.32 13.04
CA ASP A 315 -20.68 -1.00 13.85
C ASP A 315 -21.15 0.44 13.56
N ILE A 316 -22.32 0.80 14.07
CA ILE A 316 -22.88 2.16 13.92
C ILE A 316 -21.96 3.23 14.54
N ASP A 317 -21.35 2.91 15.69
CA ASP A 317 -20.61 3.89 16.49
C ASP A 317 -19.09 3.80 16.30
N TYR A 318 -18.59 2.74 15.67
CA TYR A 318 -17.16 2.54 15.50
C TYR A 318 -16.84 1.66 14.30
N TYR A 319 -15.73 1.98 13.62
CA TYR A 319 -15.25 1.29 12.43
C TYR A 319 -13.99 0.49 12.76
N PHE A 320 -13.83 -0.66 12.11
CA PHE A 320 -12.73 -1.59 12.34
C PHE A 320 -11.83 -1.61 11.11
N ALA A 321 -11.01 -0.56 11.01
CA ALA A 321 -10.26 -0.21 9.81
C ALA A 321 -9.32 -1.34 9.34
N THR A 322 -9.27 -1.47 8.02
CA THR A 322 -8.38 -2.33 7.23
C THR A 322 -8.53 -3.81 7.61
N ASN A 323 -9.64 -4.43 7.18
CA ASN A 323 -9.78 -5.88 7.31
C ASN A 323 -8.74 -6.58 6.42
N ALA A 324 -7.90 -7.43 7.03
CA ALA A 324 -6.77 -8.07 6.37
C ALA A 324 -6.85 -9.60 6.36
N GLY A 325 -6.46 -10.25 7.45
CA GLY A 325 -6.45 -11.71 7.54
C GLY A 325 -7.83 -12.31 7.78
N VAL A 326 -8.10 -13.48 7.22
CA VAL A 326 -9.33 -14.25 7.47
C VAL A 326 -9.04 -15.75 7.51
N ALA A 327 -9.66 -16.47 8.44
CA ALA A 327 -9.63 -17.91 8.51
C ALA A 327 -10.93 -18.49 9.07
N PHE A 328 -11.32 -19.68 8.60
CA PHE A 328 -12.39 -20.47 9.20
C PHE A 328 -11.83 -21.47 10.21
N SER A 329 -12.59 -21.73 11.29
CA SER A 329 -12.32 -22.90 12.11
C SER A 329 -12.63 -24.17 11.32
N PRO A 330 -11.83 -25.26 11.47
CA PRO A 330 -12.05 -26.52 10.74
C PRO A 330 -13.45 -27.11 10.94
N ASP A 331 -14.08 -26.93 12.12
CA ASP A 331 -15.45 -27.36 12.40
C ASP A 331 -16.52 -26.48 11.73
N GLY A 332 -16.11 -25.39 11.07
CA GLY A 332 -16.98 -24.45 10.36
C GLY A 332 -17.84 -23.54 11.24
N ARG A 333 -17.71 -23.58 12.58
CA ARG A 333 -18.57 -22.81 13.47
C ARG A 333 -18.16 -21.34 13.60
N ARG A 334 -16.87 -21.04 13.38
CA ARG A 334 -16.31 -19.70 13.52
C ARG A 334 -15.56 -19.30 12.26
N ALA A 335 -15.62 -18.01 11.98
CA ALA A 335 -14.63 -17.34 11.14
C ALA A 335 -13.95 -16.26 11.97
N VAL A 336 -12.68 -16.00 11.68
CA VAL A 336 -11.86 -15.02 12.39
C VAL A 336 -11.35 -14.02 11.37
N VAL A 337 -11.53 -12.72 11.63
CA VAL A 337 -11.10 -11.64 10.75
C VAL A 337 -10.26 -10.65 11.54
N THR A 338 -9.09 -10.28 11.01
CA THR A 338 -8.25 -9.23 11.60
C THR A 338 -8.60 -7.87 11.02
N SER A 339 -8.55 -6.82 11.85
CA SER A 339 -8.68 -5.42 11.46
C SER A 339 -7.37 -4.73 11.82
N SER A 340 -6.49 -4.60 10.81
CA SER A 340 -5.07 -4.28 11.02
C SER A 340 -4.86 -2.90 11.64
N ASP A 341 -5.54 -1.88 11.12
CA ASP A 341 -5.33 -0.50 11.59
C ASP A 341 -6.19 -0.16 12.83
N ALA A 342 -7.05 -1.11 13.27
CA ALA A 342 -7.82 -1.00 14.50
C ALA A 342 -7.25 -1.82 15.68
N ASP A 343 -6.20 -2.64 15.45
CA ASP A 343 -5.59 -3.52 16.44
C ASP A 343 -6.59 -4.52 17.04
N ILE A 344 -7.48 -5.08 16.21
CA ILE A 344 -8.60 -5.92 16.63
C ILE A 344 -8.63 -7.22 15.84
N VAL A 345 -9.09 -8.29 16.49
CA VAL A 345 -9.55 -9.51 15.83
C VAL A 345 -11.04 -9.74 16.14
N SER A 346 -11.84 -9.98 15.11
CA SER A 346 -13.28 -10.26 15.20
C SER A 346 -13.54 -11.76 15.06
N ILE A 347 -14.32 -12.32 15.98
CA ILE A 347 -14.79 -13.71 15.95
C ILE A 347 -16.22 -13.71 15.44
N LEU A 348 -16.49 -14.37 14.32
CA LEU A 348 -17.79 -14.45 13.67
C LEU A 348 -18.46 -15.80 13.93
N ASP A 349 -19.77 -15.81 14.16
CA ASP A 349 -20.60 -16.99 14.13
C ASP A 349 -21.08 -17.24 12.71
N THR A 350 -20.61 -18.31 12.10
CA THR A 350 -20.88 -18.60 10.67
C THR A 350 -22.34 -18.98 10.41
N ALA A 351 -23.04 -19.61 11.38
CA ALA A 351 -24.44 -19.95 11.24
C ALA A 351 -25.32 -18.67 11.27
N ARG A 352 -25.02 -17.75 12.19
CA ARG A 352 -25.70 -16.45 12.24
C ARG A 352 -25.42 -15.59 11.01
N LEU A 353 -24.16 -15.60 10.52
CA LEU A 353 -23.83 -14.93 9.27
C LEU A 353 -24.64 -15.53 8.11
N ALA A 354 -24.69 -16.85 7.98
CA ALA A 354 -25.49 -17.51 6.96
C ALA A 354 -27.00 -17.22 7.10
N GLN A 355 -27.52 -17.08 8.33
CA GLN A 355 -28.88 -16.65 8.59
C GLN A 355 -29.10 -15.21 8.09
N ARG A 356 -28.23 -14.27 8.46
CA ARG A 356 -28.35 -12.87 8.05
C ARG A 356 -28.35 -12.70 6.54
N LEU A 357 -27.54 -13.49 5.81
CA LEU A 357 -27.49 -13.53 4.34
C LEU A 357 -28.79 -14.00 3.70
N ARG A 358 -29.65 -14.72 4.42
CA ARG A 358 -30.96 -15.16 3.93
C ARG A 358 -32.07 -14.16 4.25
N GLU A 359 -31.91 -13.41 5.36
CA GLU A 359 -32.93 -12.48 5.88
C GLU A 359 -32.88 -11.11 5.21
N VAL A 360 -31.70 -10.69 4.74
CA VAL A 360 -31.47 -9.34 4.20
C VAL A 360 -31.06 -9.44 2.73
N PRO A 361 -31.69 -8.64 1.84
CA PRO A 361 -31.28 -8.56 0.44
C PRO A 361 -29.79 -8.20 0.30
N ALA A 362 -29.11 -8.80 -0.67
CA ALA A 362 -27.67 -8.64 -0.86
C ALA A 362 -27.25 -7.18 -1.10
N GLU A 363 -28.09 -6.42 -1.81
CA GLU A 363 -27.88 -5.00 -2.11
C GLU A 363 -27.96 -4.09 -0.88
N GLU A 364 -28.71 -4.51 0.16
CA GLU A 364 -28.81 -3.78 1.43
C GLU A 364 -27.64 -4.10 2.36
N LEU A 365 -27.19 -5.35 2.42
CA LEU A 365 -26.16 -5.83 3.35
C LEU A 365 -24.88 -5.02 3.28
N ALA A 366 -24.50 -4.59 2.09
CA ALA A 366 -23.31 -3.80 1.83
C ALA A 366 -23.34 -2.39 2.47
N ASN A 367 -24.51 -1.92 2.91
CA ASN A 367 -24.70 -0.59 3.49
C ASN A 367 -25.37 -0.62 4.89
N ARG A 368 -25.49 -1.80 5.51
CA ARG A 368 -26.16 -1.96 6.80
C ARG A 368 -25.16 -2.16 7.95
N LEU A 369 -24.83 -1.06 8.62
CA LEU A 369 -23.95 -1.06 9.81
C LEU A 369 -24.54 -1.84 11.00
N ASP A 370 -25.87 -2.08 11.05
CA ASP A 370 -26.51 -2.90 12.07
C ASP A 370 -26.37 -4.42 11.84
N SER A 371 -25.75 -4.83 10.72
CA SER A 371 -25.64 -6.25 10.39
C SER A 371 -24.61 -6.98 11.25
N ALA A 372 -23.47 -6.36 11.52
CA ALA A 372 -22.35 -6.99 12.19
C ALA A 372 -22.71 -7.50 13.59
N VAL A 373 -23.50 -6.77 14.36
CA VAL A 373 -23.91 -7.16 15.73
C VAL A 373 -24.72 -8.46 15.77
N THR A 374 -25.28 -8.92 14.65
CA THR A 374 -26.06 -10.15 14.59
C THR A 374 -25.20 -11.40 14.53
N PHE A 375 -24.01 -11.33 13.93
CA PHE A 375 -23.12 -12.47 13.68
C PHE A 375 -21.72 -12.33 14.28
N VAL A 376 -21.28 -11.15 14.67
CA VAL A 376 -20.03 -10.97 15.41
C VAL A 376 -20.23 -11.41 16.86
N VAL A 377 -19.51 -12.46 17.27
CA VAL A 377 -19.56 -12.98 18.63
C VAL A 377 -18.83 -12.04 19.59
N LYS A 378 -17.63 -11.62 19.18
CA LYS A 378 -16.78 -10.73 19.97
C LYS A 378 -15.67 -10.13 19.12
N ARG A 379 -15.28 -8.91 19.49
CA ARG A 379 -14.06 -8.25 19.04
C ARG A 379 -13.07 -8.22 20.19
N LEU A 380 -11.84 -8.61 19.92
CA LEU A 380 -10.79 -8.74 20.93
C LEU A 380 -9.61 -7.87 20.53
N PRO A 381 -8.99 -7.15 21.48
CA PRO A 381 -7.76 -6.44 21.20
C PRO A 381 -6.63 -7.43 20.91
N THR A 382 -5.73 -7.05 20.00
CA THR A 382 -4.51 -7.77 19.67
C THR A 382 -3.29 -6.91 20.02
N GLY A 383 -2.09 -7.32 19.66
CA GLY A 383 -0.99 -6.40 19.44
C GLY A 383 -1.23 -5.56 18.17
N ARG A 384 -0.30 -4.66 17.87
CA ARG A 384 -0.46 -3.67 16.81
C ARG A 384 -0.36 -4.26 15.41
N ASN A 385 -1.27 -3.81 14.55
CA ASN A 385 -1.37 -4.14 13.13
C ASN A 385 -1.47 -5.65 12.88
N PRO A 386 -2.56 -6.32 13.31
CA PRO A 386 -2.77 -7.74 13.06
C PRO A 386 -3.05 -8.00 11.56
N THR A 387 -2.20 -8.80 10.88
CA THR A 387 -2.29 -8.99 9.42
C THR A 387 -2.76 -10.38 9.01
N SER A 388 -2.30 -11.44 9.65
CA SER A 388 -2.62 -12.81 9.27
C SER A 388 -3.16 -13.61 10.44
N VAL A 389 -3.96 -14.65 10.16
CA VAL A 389 -4.57 -15.51 11.16
C VAL A 389 -4.57 -16.98 10.71
N ALA A 390 -4.22 -17.87 11.63
CA ALA A 390 -4.34 -19.31 11.45
C ALA A 390 -5.14 -19.93 12.61
N VAL A 391 -6.00 -20.92 12.31
CA VAL A 391 -6.83 -21.61 13.31
C VAL A 391 -6.33 -23.04 13.49
N SER A 392 -6.24 -23.48 14.73
CA SER A 392 -5.77 -24.84 15.08
C SER A 392 -6.70 -25.94 14.55
N PRO A 393 -6.16 -27.14 14.25
CA PRO A 393 -6.97 -28.26 13.73
C PRO A 393 -8.12 -28.70 14.63
N ASP A 394 -8.01 -28.48 15.94
CA ASP A 394 -9.06 -28.77 16.96
C ASP A 394 -10.12 -27.66 17.04
N SER A 395 -10.03 -26.61 16.21
CA SER A 395 -10.94 -25.45 16.18
C SER A 395 -10.95 -24.61 17.47
N ARG A 396 -9.98 -24.80 18.36
CA ARG A 396 -9.95 -24.13 19.67
C ARG A 396 -9.17 -22.82 19.66
N TRP A 397 -8.03 -22.79 18.97
CA TRP A 397 -7.09 -21.67 19.02
C TRP A 397 -7.00 -20.94 17.70
N ALA A 398 -7.02 -19.62 17.75
CA ALA A 398 -6.60 -18.78 16.65
C ALA A 398 -5.30 -18.06 17.00
N TYR A 399 -4.35 -18.05 16.07
CA TYR A 399 -3.06 -17.38 16.19
C TYR A 399 -3.05 -16.20 15.23
N VAL A 400 -2.77 -15.00 15.73
CA VAL A 400 -2.86 -13.74 14.97
C VAL A 400 -1.51 -13.04 15.03
N THR A 401 -0.90 -12.74 13.89
CA THR A 401 0.34 -11.93 13.82
C THR A 401 0.08 -10.51 14.27
N ASN A 402 0.95 -9.95 15.10
CA ASN A 402 0.98 -8.54 15.46
C ASN A 402 2.21 -7.91 14.79
N ARG A 403 2.01 -7.41 13.58
CA ARG A 403 3.10 -6.99 12.68
C ARG A 403 4.03 -5.95 13.31
N LEU A 404 3.48 -5.01 14.07
CA LEU A 404 4.23 -3.89 14.64
C LEU A 404 4.65 -4.08 16.11
N ASP A 405 4.41 -5.28 16.67
CA ASP A 405 4.80 -5.63 18.04
C ASP A 405 5.67 -6.90 18.12
N ASP A 406 6.15 -7.42 16.98
CA ASP A 406 7.01 -8.62 16.92
C ASP A 406 6.47 -9.79 17.75
N SER A 407 5.17 -10.05 17.65
CA SER A 407 4.49 -11.03 18.51
C SER A 407 3.32 -11.71 17.80
N VAL A 408 2.75 -12.73 18.44
CA VAL A 408 1.53 -13.42 17.99
C VAL A 408 0.52 -13.46 19.14
N THR A 409 -0.69 -12.95 18.90
CA THR A 409 -1.82 -13.07 19.83
C THR A 409 -2.45 -14.44 19.70
N VAL A 410 -2.67 -15.14 20.82
CA VAL A 410 -3.37 -16.42 20.88
C VAL A 410 -4.77 -16.22 21.44
N VAL A 411 -5.78 -16.60 20.66
CA VAL A 411 -7.20 -16.44 21.01
C VAL A 411 -7.83 -17.80 21.28
N ASP A 412 -8.51 -17.96 22.42
CA ASP A 412 -9.39 -19.08 22.70
C ASP A 412 -10.76 -18.82 22.05
N LEU A 413 -11.07 -19.53 20.97
CA LEU A 413 -12.31 -19.37 20.21
C LEU A 413 -13.56 -19.87 20.96
N ALA A 414 -13.39 -20.84 21.88
CA ALA A 414 -14.50 -21.36 22.68
C ALA A 414 -14.92 -20.37 23.77
N GLN A 415 -13.94 -19.70 24.39
CA GLN A 415 -14.17 -18.68 25.42
C GLN A 415 -14.28 -17.27 24.90
N ALA A 416 -14.01 -17.07 23.60
CA ALA A 416 -13.95 -15.76 22.94
C ALA A 416 -13.11 -14.73 23.74
N LYS A 417 -11.87 -15.10 24.06
CA LYS A 417 -10.93 -14.25 24.80
C LYS A 417 -9.49 -14.42 24.32
N VAL A 418 -8.68 -13.40 24.53
CA VAL A 418 -7.21 -13.50 24.38
C VAL A 418 -6.71 -14.41 25.50
N ALA A 419 -5.99 -15.47 25.14
CA ALA A 419 -5.43 -16.43 26.07
C ALA A 419 -3.98 -16.09 26.46
N SER A 420 -3.19 -15.60 25.51
CA SER A 420 -1.79 -15.19 25.72
C SER A 420 -1.24 -14.46 24.50
N THR A 421 -0.04 -13.92 24.64
CA THR A 421 0.78 -13.41 23.53
C THR A 421 2.08 -14.21 23.49
N ILE A 422 2.53 -14.56 22.29
CA ILE A 422 3.82 -15.20 22.02
C ILE A 422 4.78 -14.10 21.57
N ASP A 423 5.87 -13.94 22.30
CA ASP A 423 6.96 -13.03 21.94
C ASP A 423 7.89 -13.74 20.94
N LEU A 424 8.14 -13.09 19.79
CA LEU A 424 9.04 -13.62 18.76
C LEU A 424 10.49 -13.19 18.94
N GLY A 425 10.77 -12.28 19.90
CA GLY A 425 12.12 -11.90 20.29
C GLY A 425 12.68 -10.66 19.58
N GLY A 426 11.87 -9.81 18.98
CA GLY A 426 12.30 -8.53 18.42
C GLY A 426 12.77 -7.51 19.49
N PRO A 427 13.29 -6.34 19.07
CA PRO A 427 13.69 -5.27 19.97
C PRO A 427 12.57 -4.86 20.93
N LYS A 428 12.93 -4.54 22.17
CA LYS A 428 11.95 -4.11 23.20
C LYS A 428 11.83 -2.60 23.30
N GLU A 429 12.86 -1.88 22.91
CA GLU A 429 12.82 -0.43 22.79
C GLU A 429 12.18 -0.05 21.45
N ILE A 430 11.23 0.87 21.50
CA ILE A 430 10.51 1.35 20.31
C ILE A 430 11.20 2.63 19.84
N THR A 431 11.85 2.57 18.67
CA THR A 431 12.48 3.72 18.04
C THR A 431 11.44 4.73 17.54
N LEU A 432 11.86 5.96 17.26
CA LEU A 432 10.99 6.97 16.64
C LEU A 432 10.44 6.50 15.30
N MET A 433 11.27 5.81 14.51
CA MET A 433 10.88 5.23 13.23
C MET A 433 9.73 4.21 13.42
N ARG A 434 9.90 3.22 14.29
CA ARG A 434 8.87 2.21 14.58
C ARG A 434 7.60 2.83 15.17
N ARG A 435 7.76 3.82 16.05
CA ARG A 435 6.61 4.57 16.60
C ARG A 435 5.85 5.30 15.52
N GLY A 436 6.54 5.95 14.58
CA GLY A 436 5.93 6.60 13.42
C GLY A 436 5.17 5.63 12.53
N GLU A 437 5.72 4.44 12.29
CA GLU A 437 5.04 3.37 11.56
C GLU A 437 3.77 2.90 12.30
N GLN A 438 3.84 2.71 13.60
CA GLN A 438 2.67 2.37 14.42
C GLN A 438 1.57 3.45 14.32
N MET A 439 1.94 4.72 14.27
CA MET A 439 0.97 5.81 14.10
C MET A 439 0.39 5.87 12.69
N PHE A 440 1.20 5.59 11.68
CA PHE A 440 0.76 5.52 10.28
C PHE A 440 -0.34 4.47 10.08
N HIS A 441 -0.29 3.39 10.85
CA HIS A 441 -1.25 2.27 10.86
C HIS A 441 -2.33 2.39 11.94
N ALA A 442 -2.51 3.51 12.61
CA ALA A 442 -3.44 3.62 13.75
C ALA A 442 -4.70 4.42 13.40
N ALA A 443 -5.80 3.74 13.12
CA ALA A 443 -7.09 4.37 12.80
C ALA A 443 -7.72 5.11 14.00
N LYS A 444 -7.26 4.88 15.23
CA LYS A 444 -7.73 5.59 16.44
C LYS A 444 -7.59 7.12 16.36
N TYR A 445 -6.73 7.64 15.48
CA TYR A 445 -6.58 9.07 15.26
C TYR A 445 -7.65 9.66 14.33
N CYS A 446 -8.45 8.82 13.67
CA CYS A 446 -9.58 9.25 12.84
C CYS A 446 -10.89 9.18 13.64
N PHE A 447 -11.83 10.07 13.34
CA PHE A 447 -13.18 10.05 13.91
C PHE A 447 -13.81 8.65 13.77
N GLN A 448 -14.21 8.06 14.89
CA GLN A 448 -14.77 6.72 15.00
C GLN A 448 -13.88 5.59 14.43
N GLY A 449 -12.60 5.82 14.22
CA GLY A 449 -11.69 4.80 13.71
C GLY A 449 -11.88 4.42 12.23
N GLN A 450 -12.44 5.32 11.40
CA GLN A 450 -12.81 5.00 10.02
C GLN A 450 -11.62 4.60 9.14
N PHE A 451 -10.46 5.23 9.30
CA PHE A 451 -9.27 4.95 8.50
C PHE A 451 -7.99 5.46 9.17
N ALA A 452 -6.88 4.93 8.75
CA ALA A 452 -5.52 5.38 9.06
C ALA A 452 -4.84 5.99 7.82
N CYS A 453 -3.61 6.46 7.94
CA CYS A 453 -2.81 6.83 6.76
C CYS A 453 -2.63 5.63 5.82
N ALA A 454 -2.32 4.46 6.39
CA ALA A 454 -2.14 3.20 5.67
C ALA A 454 -3.37 2.76 4.88
N THR A 455 -4.59 3.15 5.29
CA THR A 455 -5.83 2.79 4.59
C THR A 455 -5.92 3.43 3.20
N CYS A 456 -5.41 4.66 3.02
CA CYS A 456 -5.34 5.33 1.72
C CYS A 456 -3.96 5.15 1.06
N HIS A 457 -2.95 4.75 1.83
CA HIS A 457 -1.59 4.51 1.35
C HIS A 457 -1.14 3.07 1.67
N PRO A 458 -1.80 2.04 1.07
CA PRO A 458 -1.44 0.64 1.29
C PRO A 458 0.02 0.40 0.91
N ASN A 459 0.76 -0.34 1.77
CA ASN A 459 2.19 -0.58 1.62
C ASN A 459 3.01 0.72 1.42
N SER A 460 2.57 1.83 2.07
CA SER A 460 3.13 3.18 1.93
C SER A 460 3.13 3.70 0.48
N HIS A 461 2.26 3.14 -0.36
CA HIS A 461 2.12 3.49 -1.76
C HIS A 461 0.80 4.26 -2.00
N LEU A 462 0.14 4.07 -3.10
CA LEU A 462 -1.16 4.66 -3.45
C LEU A 462 -2.27 3.59 -3.45
N ASP A 463 -3.52 4.03 -3.31
CA ASP A 463 -4.71 3.16 -3.41
C ASP A 463 -5.31 3.11 -4.83
N GLY A 464 -4.74 3.86 -5.78
CA GLY A 464 -5.21 3.95 -7.16
C GLY A 464 -6.48 4.77 -7.34
N LEU A 465 -6.89 5.57 -6.34
CA LEU A 465 -8.12 6.34 -6.36
C LEU A 465 -7.87 7.85 -6.47
N ALA A 466 -8.83 8.55 -7.06
CA ALA A 466 -8.99 9.98 -6.90
C ALA A 466 -10.01 10.27 -5.78
N TRP A 467 -9.65 11.17 -4.87
CA TRP A 467 -10.43 11.54 -3.70
C TRP A 467 -11.02 12.95 -3.86
N ASN A 468 -12.28 13.09 -3.49
CA ASN A 468 -12.91 14.40 -3.42
C ASN A 468 -12.51 15.11 -2.11
N LEU A 469 -11.51 16.00 -2.21
CA LEU A 469 -10.99 16.78 -1.09
C LEU A 469 -11.75 18.10 -0.92
N GLU A 470 -12.98 18.23 -1.44
CA GLU A 470 -13.80 19.42 -1.31
C GLU A 470 -13.99 19.79 0.15
N THR A 471 -13.34 20.86 0.56
CA THR A 471 -13.54 21.50 1.86
C THR A 471 -13.60 23.01 1.65
N PRO A 472 -14.27 23.77 2.53
CA PRO A 472 -14.33 25.23 2.41
C PRO A 472 -12.98 25.93 2.30
N GLN A 473 -11.90 25.29 2.80
CA GLN A 473 -10.54 25.83 2.81
C GLN A 473 -9.63 25.25 1.74
N LEU A 474 -9.98 24.14 1.12
CA LEU A 474 -9.14 23.41 0.16
C LEU A 474 -9.62 23.52 -1.29
N GLY A 475 -10.84 24.01 -1.50
CA GLY A 475 -11.46 24.06 -2.84
C GLY A 475 -12.22 22.79 -3.18
N ARG A 476 -12.50 22.58 -4.46
CA ARG A 476 -13.27 21.45 -4.99
C ARG A 476 -12.38 20.44 -5.72
N ASP A 477 -11.16 20.25 -5.24
CA ASP A 477 -10.19 19.41 -5.94
C ASP A 477 -10.57 17.93 -5.83
N ARG A 478 -10.68 17.25 -6.96
CA ARG A 478 -10.60 15.80 -7.06
C ARG A 478 -9.18 15.44 -7.42
N VAL A 479 -8.49 14.73 -6.52
CA VAL A 479 -7.07 14.48 -6.65
C VAL A 479 -6.74 13.00 -6.50
N ALA A 480 -5.89 12.51 -7.39
CA ALA A 480 -5.33 11.17 -7.29
C ALA A 480 -4.43 11.07 -6.05
N ASN A 481 -4.53 9.93 -5.37
CA ASN A 481 -3.63 9.63 -4.28
C ASN A 481 -2.21 9.39 -4.81
N ARG A 482 -1.19 9.86 -4.08
CA ARG A 482 0.23 9.74 -4.47
C ARG A 482 0.95 8.75 -3.58
N THR A 483 2.00 8.14 -4.13
CA THR A 483 2.91 7.32 -3.33
C THR A 483 3.57 8.14 -2.22
N LEU A 484 3.86 7.47 -1.10
CA LEU A 484 4.67 8.04 -0.01
C LEU A 484 6.10 7.49 -0.02
N ARG A 485 6.39 6.54 -0.92
CA ARG A 485 7.73 5.99 -1.09
C ARG A 485 8.65 7.07 -1.68
N GLY A 486 9.80 7.29 -1.06
CA GLY A 486 10.77 8.27 -1.53
C GLY A 486 10.34 9.74 -1.42
N ILE A 487 9.34 10.08 -0.59
CA ILE A 487 8.83 11.46 -0.50
C ILE A 487 9.78 12.45 0.19
N ARG A 488 10.89 11.97 0.75
CA ARG A 488 11.90 12.83 1.35
C ARG A 488 12.41 13.86 0.35
N GLU A 489 12.49 15.11 0.76
CA GLU A 489 13.02 16.23 -0.04
C GLU A 489 12.22 16.58 -1.31
N THR A 490 11.01 16.06 -1.47
CA THR A 490 10.13 16.34 -2.62
C THR A 490 9.12 17.47 -2.36
N ALA A 491 9.38 18.34 -1.38
CA ALA A 491 8.54 19.50 -1.12
C ALA A 491 8.50 20.47 -2.32
N PRO A 492 7.37 21.19 -2.52
CA PRO A 492 6.17 21.25 -1.70
C PRO A 492 5.24 20.06 -1.88
N TYR A 493 4.33 19.83 -0.92
CA TYR A 493 3.41 18.70 -0.93
C TYR A 493 2.01 19.09 -1.38
N LYS A 494 1.22 18.08 -1.80
CA LYS A 494 -0.06 18.15 -2.48
C LYS A 494 0.05 18.59 -3.93
N TRP A 495 -0.97 18.20 -4.70
CA TRP A 495 -1.09 18.58 -6.10
C TRP A 495 -1.13 20.10 -6.35
N ASN A 496 -1.50 20.91 -5.37
CA ASN A 496 -1.49 22.37 -5.50
C ASN A 496 -0.26 23.04 -4.86
N GLY A 497 0.73 22.27 -4.40
CA GLY A 497 1.98 22.77 -3.81
C GLY A 497 1.84 23.66 -2.58
N LYS A 498 0.69 23.62 -1.87
CA LYS A 498 0.40 24.56 -0.78
C LYS A 498 1.08 24.23 0.54
N ASN A 499 1.59 23.01 0.71
CA ASN A 499 2.23 22.58 1.94
C ASN A 499 3.76 22.56 1.77
N PRO A 500 4.47 23.50 2.38
CA PRO A 500 5.91 23.66 2.15
C PRO A 500 6.74 22.53 2.76
N ASP A 501 6.18 21.77 3.69
CA ASP A 501 6.86 20.68 4.40
C ASP A 501 5.87 19.62 4.89
N LEU A 502 6.39 18.46 5.30
CA LEU A 502 5.58 17.37 5.84
C LEU A 502 4.94 17.71 7.18
N ALA A 503 5.53 18.57 8.01
CA ALA A 503 4.94 18.96 9.29
C ALA A 503 3.65 19.77 9.06
N THR A 504 3.65 20.65 8.07
CA THR A 504 2.45 21.35 7.60
C THR A 504 1.43 20.38 7.00
N GLN A 505 1.88 19.40 6.20
CA GLN A 505 0.99 18.41 5.57
C GLN A 505 0.33 17.50 6.62
N CYS A 506 1.08 16.94 7.55
CA CYS A 506 0.63 15.94 8.53
C CYS A 506 0.20 16.53 9.89
N GLY A 507 0.41 17.82 10.12
CA GLY A 507 0.10 18.50 11.37
C GLY A 507 -1.40 18.75 11.60
N PRO A 508 -1.77 19.83 12.28
CA PRO A 508 -3.15 20.13 12.68
C PRO A 508 -4.16 20.10 11.54
N ARG A 509 -3.70 20.30 10.32
CA ARG A 509 -4.54 20.30 9.13
C ARG A 509 -5.08 18.91 8.80
N ILE A 510 -4.26 17.85 8.84
CA ILE A 510 -4.73 16.47 8.59
C ILE A 510 -5.75 16.05 9.64
N ALA A 511 -5.47 16.33 10.90
CA ALA A 511 -6.41 16.04 11.98
C ALA A 511 -7.73 16.79 11.81
N LYS A 512 -7.69 18.07 11.53
CA LYS A 512 -8.88 18.91 11.43
C LYS A 512 -9.74 18.59 10.20
N TYR A 513 -9.14 18.38 9.04
CA TYR A 513 -9.89 18.28 7.78
C TYR A 513 -10.08 16.86 7.28
N PHE A 514 -9.17 15.93 7.62
CA PHE A 514 -9.26 14.55 7.19
C PHE A 514 -9.73 13.64 8.33
N PHE A 515 -9.04 13.64 9.45
CA PHE A 515 -9.36 12.74 10.55
C PHE A 515 -10.52 13.24 11.43
N ARG A 516 -10.81 14.54 11.41
CA ARG A 516 -11.85 15.14 12.27
C ARG A 516 -11.64 14.86 13.75
N SER A 517 -10.41 14.97 14.20
CA SER A 517 -9.94 14.72 15.56
C SER A 517 -9.03 15.84 16.04
N GLU A 518 -8.44 15.70 17.24
CA GLU A 518 -7.58 16.71 17.85
C GLU A 518 -6.21 16.68 17.19
N GLY A 519 -5.64 15.98 16.56
CA GLY A 519 -4.31 16.04 15.98
C GLY A 519 -3.24 15.36 16.82
N PHE A 520 -2.09 15.26 16.24
CA PHE A 520 -0.90 14.70 16.89
C PHE A 520 -0.25 15.73 17.83
N ASN A 521 0.23 15.27 18.97
CA ASN A 521 1.15 16.09 19.77
C ASN A 521 2.53 16.16 19.08
N ALA A 522 3.43 17.00 19.61
CA ALA A 522 4.73 17.24 18.98
C ALA A 522 5.61 15.99 18.86
N GLU A 523 5.58 15.10 19.84
CA GLU A 523 6.34 13.84 19.83
C GLU A 523 5.76 12.86 18.81
N GLU A 524 4.45 12.73 18.76
CA GLU A 524 3.74 11.91 17.80
C GLU A 524 3.97 12.39 16.37
N LEU A 525 3.85 13.70 16.13
CA LEU A 525 4.14 14.27 14.83
C LEU A 525 5.60 14.03 14.43
N GLY A 526 6.54 14.25 15.35
CA GLY A 526 7.96 13.97 15.11
C GLY A 526 8.23 12.51 14.73
N ALA A 527 7.61 11.55 15.41
CA ALA A 527 7.71 10.14 15.08
C ALA A 527 7.13 9.82 13.69
N LEU A 528 5.93 10.33 13.39
CA LEU A 528 5.30 10.15 12.07
C LEU A 528 6.17 10.73 10.94
N LEU A 529 6.73 11.92 11.13
CA LEU A 529 7.62 12.54 10.15
C LEU A 529 8.91 11.75 9.96
N THR A 530 9.46 11.19 11.04
CA THR A 530 10.62 10.30 10.97
C THR A 530 10.31 9.09 10.09
N TYR A 531 9.17 8.44 10.28
CA TYR A 531 8.75 7.32 9.44
C TYR A 531 8.58 7.74 7.98
N LEU A 532 7.80 8.78 7.70
CA LEU A 532 7.52 9.23 6.33
C LEU A 532 8.78 9.60 5.54
N ASN A 533 9.75 10.26 6.19
CA ASN A 533 11.01 10.63 5.56
C ASN A 533 11.96 9.43 5.29
N ASN A 534 11.67 8.28 5.85
CA ASN A 534 12.53 7.08 5.73
C ASN A 534 11.80 5.90 5.07
N ILE A 535 10.63 6.11 4.45
CA ILE A 535 9.97 5.08 3.65
C ILE A 535 10.84 4.76 2.43
N PRO A 536 11.37 3.52 2.31
CA PRO A 536 12.29 3.19 1.25
C PRO A 536 11.59 3.05 -0.10
N LEU A 537 12.35 3.27 -1.17
CA LEU A 537 11.97 2.87 -2.52
C LEU A 537 12.25 1.37 -2.71
N ALA A 538 11.31 0.67 -3.34
CA ALA A 538 11.55 -0.72 -3.77
C ALA A 538 12.67 -0.77 -4.84
N PRO A 539 13.36 -1.92 -5.02
CA PRO A 539 14.35 -2.07 -6.08
C PRO A 539 13.75 -1.75 -7.47
N ASN A 540 14.45 -0.97 -8.28
CA ASN A 540 14.05 -0.75 -9.67
C ASN A 540 14.44 -1.94 -10.54
N ARG A 541 13.45 -2.62 -11.12
CA ARG A 541 13.66 -3.81 -11.94
C ARG A 541 13.83 -3.51 -13.42
N HIS A 542 13.63 -2.25 -13.82
CA HIS A 542 13.86 -1.81 -15.19
C HIS A 542 15.30 -1.39 -15.46
N ILE A 543 16.16 -1.36 -14.43
CA ILE A 543 17.59 -1.13 -14.56
C ILE A 543 18.31 -2.48 -14.39
N ALA A 544 19.26 -2.78 -15.28
CA ALA A 544 20.12 -3.94 -15.12
C ALA A 544 20.91 -3.85 -13.78
N PRO A 545 21.28 -4.99 -13.14
CA PRO A 545 21.98 -4.97 -11.85
C PRO A 545 23.32 -4.22 -11.86
N ASP A 546 23.96 -4.07 -13.03
CA ASP A 546 25.17 -3.30 -13.23
C ASP A 546 24.92 -1.80 -13.50
N GLY A 547 23.64 -1.38 -13.48
CA GLY A 547 23.23 0.00 -13.72
C GLY A 547 23.27 0.43 -15.19
N GLN A 548 23.53 -0.49 -16.13
CA GLN A 548 23.55 -0.15 -17.55
C GLN A 548 22.13 0.02 -18.11
N LEU A 549 21.96 1.02 -18.95
CA LEU A 549 20.72 1.26 -19.68
C LEU A 549 20.73 0.48 -21.01
N THR A 550 19.55 0.05 -21.42
CA THR A 550 19.35 -0.50 -22.77
C THR A 550 19.46 0.60 -23.82
N GLU A 551 19.65 0.23 -25.09
CA GLU A 551 19.69 1.21 -26.18
C GLU A 551 18.42 2.08 -26.25
N ALA A 552 17.22 1.49 -25.99
CA ALA A 552 15.97 2.23 -25.95
C ALA A 552 15.94 3.23 -24.78
N GLN A 553 16.43 2.83 -23.60
CA GLN A 553 16.53 3.70 -22.44
C GLN A 553 17.51 4.84 -22.64
N GLU A 554 18.67 4.60 -23.29
CA GLU A 554 19.62 5.66 -23.64
C GLU A 554 19.04 6.66 -24.66
N ARG A 555 18.33 6.18 -25.68
CA ARG A 555 17.61 7.09 -26.60
C ARG A 555 16.53 7.87 -25.87
N GLY A 556 15.77 7.23 -24.99
CA GLY A 556 14.75 7.88 -24.15
C GLY A 556 15.34 8.94 -23.23
N LYS A 557 16.51 8.67 -22.63
CA LYS A 557 17.26 9.64 -21.86
C LYS A 557 17.65 10.86 -22.69
N ALA A 558 18.18 10.64 -23.89
CA ALA A 558 18.51 11.74 -24.81
C ALA A 558 17.27 12.58 -25.16
N ILE A 559 16.11 11.95 -25.33
CA ILE A 559 14.82 12.64 -25.57
C ILE A 559 14.40 13.46 -24.34
N PHE A 560 14.50 12.91 -23.15
CA PHE A 560 14.14 13.60 -21.90
C PHE A 560 14.94 14.90 -21.69
N PHE A 561 16.24 14.88 -22.02
CA PHE A 561 17.14 16.04 -21.89
C PHE A 561 17.29 16.88 -23.17
N ARG A 562 16.49 16.64 -24.19
CA ARG A 562 16.59 17.36 -25.45
C ARG A 562 16.23 18.83 -25.34
N GLN A 563 16.91 19.67 -26.08
CA GLN A 563 16.68 21.12 -26.16
C GLN A 563 16.12 21.59 -27.50
N SER A 564 16.01 20.68 -28.47
CA SER A 564 15.50 20.94 -29.80
C SER A 564 14.53 19.88 -30.26
N THR A 565 13.57 20.28 -31.10
CA THR A 565 12.65 19.39 -31.81
C THR A 565 13.36 18.60 -32.90
N ASN A 566 12.71 17.59 -33.47
CA ASN A 566 13.28 16.78 -34.56
C ASN A 566 13.62 17.58 -35.85
N ASP A 567 12.93 18.68 -36.08
CA ASP A 567 13.20 19.62 -37.20
C ASP A 567 14.26 20.68 -36.85
N GLY A 568 14.86 20.64 -35.66
CA GLY A 568 15.90 21.55 -35.19
C GLY A 568 15.38 22.83 -34.53
N GLY A 569 14.08 23.00 -34.35
CA GLY A 569 13.49 24.12 -33.62
C GLY A 569 13.87 24.07 -32.13
N ALA A 570 14.16 25.24 -31.53
CA ALA A 570 14.48 25.30 -30.08
C ALA A 570 13.24 25.04 -29.23
N ILE A 571 13.33 24.12 -28.25
CA ILE A 571 12.27 23.90 -27.28
C ILE A 571 12.35 24.98 -26.19
N PRO A 572 11.28 25.74 -25.95
CA PRO A 572 11.24 26.73 -24.88
C PRO A 572 11.54 26.09 -23.52
N MET A 573 12.32 26.76 -22.67
CA MET A 573 12.77 26.21 -21.39
C MET A 573 11.62 25.65 -20.54
N GLN A 574 10.50 26.37 -20.46
CA GLN A 574 9.31 25.96 -19.69
C GLN A 574 8.61 24.70 -20.24
N ASN A 575 8.95 24.25 -21.45
CA ASN A 575 8.35 23.07 -22.09
C ASN A 575 9.36 21.91 -22.21
N ARG A 576 10.53 22.00 -21.53
CA ARG A 576 11.52 20.93 -21.45
C ARG A 576 11.22 20.03 -20.25
N CYS A 577 11.39 18.72 -20.42
CA CYS A 577 11.17 17.78 -19.32
C CYS A 577 12.10 18.05 -18.14
N ASP A 578 13.41 18.23 -18.40
CA ASP A 578 14.44 18.46 -17.40
C ASP A 578 14.33 19.80 -16.64
N THR A 579 13.59 20.76 -17.16
CA THR A 579 13.33 22.02 -16.44
C THR A 579 12.33 21.84 -15.30
N CYS A 580 11.26 21.08 -15.54
CA CYS A 580 10.25 20.74 -14.54
C CYS A 580 10.67 19.54 -13.70
N HIS A 581 11.46 18.63 -14.25
CA HIS A 581 11.90 17.39 -13.63
C HIS A 581 13.45 17.30 -13.60
N PRO A 582 14.12 18.16 -12.82
CA PRO A 582 15.59 18.13 -12.71
C PRO A 582 16.05 16.89 -11.97
N ALA A 583 17.09 16.22 -12.50
CA ALA A 583 17.58 14.94 -11.98
C ALA A 583 18.12 15.03 -10.55
N GLU A 584 18.66 16.18 -10.14
CA GLU A 584 19.28 16.40 -8.84
C GLU A 584 18.27 16.46 -7.67
N THR A 585 16.98 16.51 -7.97
CA THR A 585 15.92 16.72 -6.99
C THR A 585 14.81 15.67 -7.10
N HIS A 586 15.15 14.39 -7.27
CA HIS A 586 14.15 13.32 -7.47
C HIS A 586 13.21 13.57 -8.66
N TYR A 587 13.72 14.24 -9.68
CA TYR A 587 12.95 14.64 -10.85
C TYR A 587 11.68 15.44 -10.50
N THR A 588 11.76 16.31 -9.49
CA THR A 588 10.71 17.26 -9.10
C THR A 588 11.27 18.66 -8.93
N ALA A 589 10.48 19.69 -9.17
CA ALA A 589 10.85 21.09 -8.94
C ALA A 589 9.98 21.72 -7.85
N ARG A 590 10.51 22.73 -7.16
CA ARG A 590 9.84 23.40 -6.03
C ARG A 590 8.91 24.53 -6.45
N TYR A 591 8.21 24.36 -7.57
CA TYR A 591 7.20 25.31 -8.04
C TYR A 591 6.05 24.55 -8.71
N SER A 592 4.91 25.21 -8.84
CA SER A 592 3.75 24.68 -9.55
C SER A 592 3.70 25.20 -10.98
N THR A 593 3.26 24.37 -11.90
CA THR A 593 3.14 24.69 -13.32
C THR A 593 1.75 24.38 -13.87
N ASP A 594 1.39 24.98 -15.00
CA ASP A 594 0.15 24.73 -15.71
C ASP A 594 0.42 23.87 -16.95
N VAL A 595 0.12 22.58 -16.83
CA VAL A 595 0.19 21.61 -17.94
C VAL A 595 -1.14 21.44 -18.67
N LYS A 596 -2.10 22.35 -18.46
CA LYS A 596 -3.44 22.36 -19.07
C LYS A 596 -4.28 21.09 -18.76
N SER A 597 -4.02 20.44 -17.63
CA SER A 597 -4.79 19.30 -17.15
C SER A 597 -5.93 19.68 -16.20
N ALA A 598 -6.13 20.97 -15.94
CA ALA A 598 -7.16 21.45 -15.02
C ALA A 598 -8.58 21.10 -15.50
N THR A 599 -9.41 20.72 -14.55
CA THR A 599 -10.83 20.40 -14.75
C THR A 599 -11.73 21.44 -14.08
N LYS A 600 -13.05 21.29 -14.23
CA LYS A 600 -14.05 22.15 -13.54
C LYS A 600 -14.01 22.05 -12.02
N TYR A 601 -13.33 21.07 -11.48
CA TYR A 601 -13.20 20.84 -10.02
C TYR A 601 -12.00 21.56 -9.43
N ASP A 602 -11.06 22.03 -10.25
CA ASP A 602 -9.82 22.65 -9.78
C ASP A 602 -10.02 24.12 -9.47
N THR A 603 -9.32 24.60 -8.43
CA THR A 603 -9.39 26.01 -8.00
C THR A 603 -8.61 26.92 -8.93
N ASN A 604 -7.51 26.39 -9.50
CA ASN A 604 -6.67 27.03 -10.51
C ASN A 604 -6.01 25.95 -11.36
N GLY A 605 -5.32 26.31 -12.42
CA GLY A 605 -4.63 25.38 -13.30
C GLY A 605 -3.18 25.09 -12.94
N LEU A 606 -2.74 25.45 -11.73
CA LEU A 606 -1.35 25.26 -11.30
C LEU A 606 -1.23 24.03 -10.39
N PHE A 607 -0.38 23.11 -10.80
CA PHE A 607 -0.11 21.86 -10.07
C PHE A 607 1.36 21.75 -9.69
N ASP A 608 1.59 21.20 -8.52
CA ASP A 608 2.89 20.75 -8.05
C ASP A 608 3.48 19.70 -9.00
N ILE A 609 4.77 19.78 -9.23
CA ILE A 609 5.49 18.86 -10.10
C ILE A 609 5.84 17.61 -9.29
N PRO A 610 5.25 16.44 -9.58
CA PRO A 610 5.52 15.23 -8.82
C PRO A 610 6.93 14.71 -9.07
N GLN A 611 7.49 14.00 -8.08
CA GLN A 611 8.70 13.19 -8.29
C GLN A 611 8.43 12.12 -9.36
N LEU A 612 9.49 11.70 -10.06
CA LEU A 612 9.40 10.62 -11.04
C LEU A 612 10.05 9.31 -10.56
N ASP A 613 10.58 9.29 -9.33
CA ASP A 613 11.15 8.06 -8.74
C ASP A 613 10.08 6.95 -8.70
N ARG A 614 10.30 5.87 -9.43
CA ARG A 614 9.35 4.75 -9.61
C ARG A 614 8.01 5.14 -10.26
N VAL A 615 8.01 6.17 -11.08
CA VAL A 615 6.80 6.69 -11.73
C VAL A 615 5.98 5.61 -12.46
N TYR A 616 6.61 4.55 -12.92
CA TYR A 616 5.92 3.43 -13.60
C TYR A 616 4.98 2.62 -12.68
N GLU A 617 5.12 2.73 -11.34
CA GLU A 617 4.21 2.11 -10.36
C GLU A 617 3.03 3.02 -10.00
N ASP A 618 3.05 4.31 -10.37
CA ASP A 618 2.17 5.36 -9.83
C ASP A 618 0.84 5.55 -10.60
N ALA A 619 0.51 4.69 -11.57
CA ALA A 619 -0.77 4.82 -12.26
C ALA A 619 -1.96 4.81 -11.28
N PRO A 620 -3.02 5.65 -11.52
CA PRO A 620 -3.21 6.54 -12.66
C PRO A 620 -2.45 7.87 -12.51
N TYR A 621 -2.18 8.53 -13.62
CA TYR A 621 -1.35 9.72 -13.70
C TYR A 621 -2.16 11.00 -13.82
N LEU A 622 -1.48 12.15 -13.80
CA LEU A 622 -2.01 13.49 -13.65
C LEU A 622 -2.66 13.72 -12.27
N HIS A 623 -2.97 14.97 -11.97
CA HIS A 623 -3.44 15.36 -10.63
C HIS A 623 -4.77 14.67 -10.21
N ASN A 624 -5.60 14.31 -11.15
CA ASN A 624 -6.92 13.69 -10.93
C ASN A 624 -6.99 12.22 -11.34
N GLY A 625 -5.91 11.65 -11.88
CA GLY A 625 -5.86 10.26 -12.32
C GLY A 625 -6.54 10.00 -13.68
N GLU A 626 -6.68 11.00 -14.54
CA GLU A 626 -7.31 10.83 -15.87
C GLU A 626 -6.49 9.98 -16.82
N ALA A 627 -5.15 10.11 -16.79
CA ALA A 627 -4.27 9.31 -17.62
C ALA A 627 -4.02 7.94 -16.95
N LEU A 628 -4.42 6.87 -17.59
CA LEU A 628 -4.29 5.51 -17.05
C LEU A 628 -2.92 4.90 -17.33
N THR A 629 -2.21 5.41 -18.33
CA THR A 629 -0.86 4.99 -18.72
C THR A 629 0.05 6.20 -18.92
N LEU A 630 1.36 5.99 -18.84
CA LEU A 630 2.33 7.04 -19.17
C LEU A 630 2.15 7.56 -20.61
N GLU A 631 1.82 6.68 -21.55
CA GLU A 631 1.58 7.06 -22.95
C GLU A 631 0.43 8.05 -23.09
N GLU A 632 -0.67 7.86 -22.34
CA GLU A 632 -1.85 8.72 -22.41
C GLU A 632 -1.57 10.16 -21.97
N ILE A 633 -0.58 10.40 -21.10
CA ILE A 633 -0.17 11.75 -20.71
C ILE A 633 0.09 12.62 -21.95
N TRP A 634 0.74 12.06 -22.96
CA TRP A 634 1.13 12.80 -24.17
C TRP A 634 0.20 12.56 -25.36
N THR A 635 -0.36 11.37 -25.50
CA THR A 635 -1.22 11.05 -26.66
C THR A 635 -2.66 11.52 -26.52
N VAL A 636 -3.13 11.72 -25.28
CA VAL A 636 -4.51 12.13 -24.98
C VAL A 636 -4.57 13.52 -24.35
N PHE A 637 -3.69 13.80 -23.37
CA PHE A 637 -3.83 14.97 -22.50
C PHE A 637 -2.87 16.13 -22.83
N ASN A 638 -1.85 15.96 -23.67
CA ASN A 638 -0.87 16.98 -24.01
C ASN A 638 -1.09 17.58 -25.41
N ASN A 639 -2.29 18.05 -25.71
CA ASN A 639 -2.65 18.55 -27.04
C ASN A 639 -1.96 19.86 -27.48
N GLN A 640 -1.25 20.54 -26.59
CA GLN A 640 -0.63 21.85 -26.80
C GLN A 640 0.86 21.88 -26.48
N ASP A 641 1.49 20.71 -26.32
CA ASP A 641 2.90 20.58 -25.90
C ASP A 641 3.23 21.30 -24.57
N THR A 642 2.25 21.44 -23.69
CA THR A 642 2.42 22.11 -22.39
C THR A 642 3.02 21.20 -21.33
N HIS A 643 2.98 19.89 -21.53
CA HIS A 643 3.63 18.87 -20.68
C HIS A 643 4.80 18.23 -21.43
N GLY A 644 5.76 19.04 -21.80
CA GLY A 644 6.84 18.67 -22.72
C GLY A 644 6.42 18.72 -24.19
N VAL A 645 7.34 19.08 -25.08
CA VAL A 645 7.09 19.06 -26.53
C VAL A 645 7.19 17.62 -27.00
N THR A 646 6.09 17.05 -27.49
CA THR A 646 6.02 15.65 -27.94
C THR A 646 5.32 15.49 -29.28
N SER A 647 4.70 16.57 -29.84
CA SER A 647 3.96 16.54 -31.09
C SER A 647 4.83 16.23 -32.33
N ASP A 648 6.15 16.43 -32.23
CA ASP A 648 7.13 16.11 -33.27
C ASP A 648 7.72 14.69 -33.17
N MET A 649 7.38 13.95 -32.13
CA MET A 649 7.94 12.60 -31.87
C MET A 649 7.22 11.52 -32.69
N SER A 650 8.02 10.57 -33.16
CA SER A 650 7.46 9.28 -33.61
C SER A 650 6.98 8.45 -32.41
N LYS A 651 6.17 7.44 -32.71
CA LYS A 651 5.73 6.48 -31.66
C LYS A 651 6.91 5.75 -31.02
N GLU A 652 7.95 5.41 -31.79
CA GLU A 652 9.16 4.80 -31.27
C GLU A 652 9.88 5.71 -30.29
N GLN A 653 10.01 7.00 -30.62
CA GLN A 653 10.62 7.98 -29.72
C GLN A 653 9.83 8.15 -28.41
N LEU A 654 8.50 8.15 -28.48
CA LEU A 654 7.65 8.18 -27.29
C LEU A 654 7.82 6.91 -26.44
N ASN A 655 7.91 5.75 -27.07
CA ASN A 655 8.19 4.49 -26.37
C ASN A 655 9.57 4.51 -25.71
N ASP A 656 10.61 5.00 -26.41
CA ASP A 656 11.96 5.15 -25.84
C ASP A 656 11.93 6.09 -24.60
N LEU A 657 11.20 7.22 -24.66
CA LEU A 657 11.01 8.11 -23.51
C LEU A 657 10.37 7.37 -22.33
N ILE A 658 9.32 6.59 -22.57
CA ILE A 658 8.65 5.78 -21.53
C ILE A 658 9.62 4.74 -20.94
N GLU A 659 10.44 4.08 -21.78
CA GLU A 659 11.44 3.12 -21.31
C GLU A 659 12.49 3.79 -20.40
N PHE A 660 12.90 5.04 -20.70
CA PHE A 660 13.76 5.81 -19.80
C PHE A 660 13.04 6.16 -18.50
N LEU A 661 11.80 6.64 -18.53
CA LEU A 661 11.04 6.98 -17.31
C LEU A 661 10.87 5.77 -16.37
N LYS A 662 10.81 4.56 -16.90
CA LYS A 662 10.79 3.34 -16.07
C LYS A 662 12.10 3.13 -15.29
N THR A 663 13.19 3.74 -15.70
CA THR A 663 14.48 3.62 -14.99
C THR A 663 14.62 4.60 -13.81
N LEU A 664 13.69 5.54 -13.67
CA LEU A 664 13.68 6.56 -12.61
C LEU A 664 13.08 6.09 -11.28
#